data_73f9631a9c3248f1c5b6c672d71b1e00
#
_entry.id   73f9631a9c3248f1c5b6c672d71b1e00
#
_cell.length_a   1.000
_cell.length_b   1.000
_cell.length_c   1.000
_cell.angle_alpha   90.00
_cell.angle_beta   90.00
_cell.angle_gamma   90.00
#
_symmetry.space_group_name_H-M   'P 1'
#
loop_
_entity.id
_entity.type
_entity.pdbx_description
1 polymer ?
#
loop_
_entity_poly.entity_id
_entity_poly.type
_entity_poly.pdbx_seq_one_letter_code
_entity_poly.pdbx_strand_id
1 'polypeptide(L)'
;MDPDDAKFMKTDRRPGTIDVHPNLNAIVLNYEIEVNIVGARDIVLHSEKKNLKKVIELPMLNSRTDCLALAREIVNQCDLIHHSRVPEVEQTIFYLKKRKLSHGISKDDKNSKNAPFVEETVQYSSLMEYIDLLYEGMTEKIKGAHQIQLLARDSNNLEALSKNETVISALGRVLREDWKRSIVLSTHLVYTFFCFSMYSIFHEVILKCKVGSICMDIIDYELRRYDKWTAELQGQELPAASDIPIIRKSCPNSASMSEIPRSRIPEPVRPKSGNFSDTNFKAIMEGSIYEDLTMSTESISDKKLSDSERAKRYRTLIKKQENLLRICFYLLLNIAEDESIEEKMTKRNIVGLLVKALERENEELLILVLTFLKKLSIMQCNKDSMADLNIVEKLPRLLDFNKAELMHLTLKLLFNLSFDNKLRYKMIKGNLLPKLINLLSDDRHQEIILKLLYHLSYDDEVKPQFIDSVGLIMDMLLLNVGNESDQVMIALCINLAVSASNAQQMIKKNRLPSIMTRAFTYQNTLLMKMLHNISEHSTTRALFVEFVGDIAKAVVESKDEDFVRECIGILSNLNLPELDWAEIFKHFDMITWIEKTLKTNNSDVQLILQIIVLLGTAASDEGCSKLLCGSKLMKNLIELLKTHQEDDEIVLQILYVFYMALSNDNSIDYLIESTEAPAYLIDLLQDNNKAIREVCNTCLNIISERNKSWSDRIKIEKFRQHNSQWLEMVDSQQLEPEEEDDDELPPYLNTEYLSTAVVPPLSDMNDLNENGEPDEENIPEKGIDDYFDQAELIQDFEIESM
;
A
#
# COMPACT_ATOMS: atom_id res chain seq x y z
N MET A 1 36.67 5.32 33.62
CA MET A 1 36.45 4.55 32.38
C MET A 1 37.79 3.94 32.00
N ASP A 2 37.89 2.66 32.11
CA ASP A 2 39.14 1.94 31.78
C ASP A 2 39.40 2.02 30.28
N PRO A 3 40.70 2.20 29.86
CA PRO A 3 41.06 2.35 28.46
C PRO A 3 40.83 1.09 27.59
N ASP A 4 40.46 -0.02 28.17
CA ASP A 4 40.32 -1.33 27.50
C ASP A 4 38.92 -1.62 26.95
N ASP A 5 37.92 -0.74 27.14
CA ASP A 5 36.54 -0.98 26.75
C ASP A 5 36.12 -0.51 25.32
N ALA A 6 37.02 0.26 24.65
CA ALA A 6 36.70 0.76 23.29
C ALA A 6 37.45 -0.07 22.22
N LYS A 7 36.79 -1.11 21.69
CA LYS A 7 37.53 -2.05 20.81
C LYS A 7 37.47 -1.75 19.33
N PHE A 8 36.43 -1.12 18.75
CA PHE A 8 36.41 -0.84 17.30
C PHE A 8 35.58 0.40 16.95
N MET A 9 36.10 1.20 16.02
CA MET A 9 35.40 2.29 15.37
C MET A 9 34.84 1.75 14.04
N LYS A 10 33.53 1.57 13.94
CA LYS A 10 32.86 1.15 12.71
C LYS A 10 32.31 2.39 12.00
N THR A 11 32.71 2.59 10.75
CA THR A 11 32.29 3.71 9.93
C THR A 11 31.40 3.17 8.81
N ASP A 12 30.13 3.46 8.87
CA ASP A 12 29.18 3.13 7.81
C ASP A 12 28.96 4.36 6.91
N ARG A 13 29.03 4.15 5.59
CA ARG A 13 28.84 5.20 4.59
C ARG A 13 27.53 4.96 3.86
N ARG A 14 26.60 5.91 3.97
CA ARG A 14 25.33 5.84 3.26
C ARG A 14 25.37 6.74 2.03
N PRO A 15 25.13 6.20 0.80
CA PRO A 15 25.07 7.02 -0.39
C PRO A 15 23.85 7.94 -0.35
N GLY A 16 24.05 9.22 -0.60
CA GLY A 16 23.00 10.23 -0.71
C GLY A 16 22.72 10.62 -2.18
N THR A 17 22.48 11.89 -2.42
CA THR A 17 22.06 12.39 -3.75
C THR A 17 23.26 12.63 -4.67
N ILE A 18 23.04 12.40 -5.99
CA ILE A 18 23.95 12.78 -7.07
C ILE A 18 23.43 14.08 -7.69
N ASP A 19 24.24 15.11 -7.77
CA ASP A 19 23.87 16.42 -8.27
C ASP A 19 24.94 16.98 -9.23
N VAL A 20 24.62 18.07 -9.90
CA VAL A 20 25.53 18.77 -10.81
C VAL A 20 26.15 19.97 -10.10
N HIS A 21 27.45 20.17 -10.25
CA HIS A 21 28.10 21.40 -9.80
C HIS A 21 27.64 22.60 -10.62
N PRO A 22 27.23 23.73 -10.00
CA PRO A 22 26.68 24.88 -10.75
C PRO A 22 27.65 25.47 -11.77
N ASN A 23 28.96 25.57 -11.42
CA ASN A 23 29.95 26.25 -12.26
C ASN A 23 30.97 25.34 -12.91
N LEU A 24 31.25 24.16 -12.34
CA LEU A 24 32.26 23.22 -12.84
C LEU A 24 31.58 22.10 -13.65
N ASN A 25 32.30 21.54 -14.61
CA ASN A 25 31.89 20.29 -15.23
C ASN A 25 32.21 19.13 -14.28
N ALA A 26 31.43 19.04 -13.20
CA ALA A 26 31.65 18.11 -12.11
C ALA A 26 30.33 17.57 -11.57
N ILE A 27 30.39 16.35 -11.09
CA ILE A 27 29.30 15.69 -10.37
C ILE A 27 29.52 15.88 -8.87
N VAL A 28 28.49 16.24 -8.12
CA VAL A 28 28.52 16.38 -6.67
C VAL A 28 27.77 15.19 -6.05
N LEU A 29 28.49 14.41 -5.25
CA LEU A 29 27.92 13.33 -4.45
C LEU A 29 27.73 13.79 -3.02
N ASN A 30 26.51 13.80 -2.55
CA ASN A 30 26.21 13.96 -1.13
C ASN A 30 26.18 12.57 -0.49
N TYR A 31 26.77 12.38 0.68
CA TYR A 31 26.76 11.12 1.41
C TYR A 31 26.86 11.36 2.92
N GLU A 32 26.27 10.46 3.67
CA GLU A 32 26.30 10.47 5.14
C GLU A 32 27.33 9.48 5.64
N ILE A 33 28.15 9.92 6.60
CA ILE A 33 29.04 9.04 7.37
C ILE A 33 28.45 8.90 8.76
N GLU A 34 28.18 7.68 9.16
CA GLU A 34 27.80 7.32 10.52
C GLU A 34 28.98 6.63 11.18
N VAL A 35 29.56 7.28 12.20
CA VAL A 35 30.66 6.75 12.98
C VAL A 35 30.12 6.17 14.28
N ASN A 36 30.19 4.86 14.40
CA ASN A 36 29.73 4.12 15.57
C ASN A 36 30.94 3.66 16.40
N ILE A 37 30.97 4.05 17.66
CA ILE A 37 31.91 3.50 18.64
C ILE A 37 31.26 2.28 19.28
N VAL A 38 31.82 1.10 19.00
CA VAL A 38 31.26 -0.18 19.43
C VAL A 38 32.08 -0.71 20.62
N GLY A 39 31.43 -1.00 21.73
CA GLY A 39 32.02 -1.61 22.91
C GLY A 39 32.07 -3.14 22.86
N ALA A 40 32.58 -3.75 23.91
CA ALA A 40 32.58 -5.21 24.07
C ALA A 40 31.17 -5.76 24.06
N ARG A 41 30.83 -6.65 23.13
CA ARG A 41 29.53 -7.27 22.80
C ARG A 41 28.72 -6.56 21.70
N ASP A 42 29.36 -5.84 20.75
CA ASP A 42 28.72 -5.13 19.63
C ASP A 42 27.64 -4.09 20.02
N ILE A 43 27.67 -3.58 21.24
CA ILE A 43 26.79 -2.52 21.71
C ILE A 43 27.32 -1.18 21.23
N VAL A 44 26.54 -0.43 20.46
CA VAL A 44 26.90 0.93 20.02
C VAL A 44 26.83 1.87 21.22
N LEU A 45 27.98 2.40 21.63
CA LEU A 45 28.11 3.30 22.76
C LEU A 45 27.89 4.76 22.38
N HIS A 46 28.23 5.15 21.14
CA HIS A 46 28.06 6.49 20.61
C HIS A 46 27.94 6.43 19.10
N SER A 47 27.02 7.20 18.52
CA SER A 47 26.85 7.33 17.06
C SER A 47 26.86 8.81 16.69
N GLU A 48 27.73 9.20 15.76
CA GLU A 48 27.77 10.55 15.21
C GLU A 48 27.54 10.48 13.69
N LYS A 49 26.60 11.29 13.19
CA LYS A 49 26.26 11.39 11.77
C LYS A 49 26.78 12.69 11.18
N LYS A 50 27.49 12.60 10.05
CA LYS A 50 28.01 13.75 9.35
C LYS A 50 27.74 13.68 7.86
N ASN A 51 27.11 14.73 7.33
CA ASN A 51 26.87 14.86 5.90
C ASN A 51 28.09 15.45 5.21
N LEU A 52 28.59 14.76 4.18
CA LEU A 52 29.76 15.17 3.42
C LEU A 52 29.44 15.23 1.93
N LYS A 53 30.26 15.98 1.19
CA LYS A 53 30.13 16.13 -0.26
C LYS A 53 31.43 15.74 -0.93
N LYS A 54 31.33 14.92 -2.00
CA LYS A 54 32.48 14.59 -2.88
C LYS A 54 32.21 15.15 -4.26
N VAL A 55 33.12 15.94 -4.77
CA VAL A 55 33.06 16.52 -6.13
C VAL A 55 33.93 15.68 -7.07
N ILE A 56 33.36 15.21 -8.17
CA ILE A 56 34.06 14.47 -9.24
C ILE A 56 34.10 15.36 -10.46
N GLU A 57 35.28 15.88 -10.79
CA GLU A 57 35.49 16.74 -11.95
C GLU A 57 35.62 15.95 -13.24
N LEU A 58 35.01 16.47 -14.33
CA LEU A 58 35.01 15.87 -15.66
C LEU A 58 35.68 16.81 -16.68
N PRO A 59 36.99 17.03 -16.61
CA PRO A 59 37.69 18.00 -17.47
C PRO A 59 37.68 17.59 -18.95
N MET A 60 37.67 16.30 -19.25
CA MET A 60 37.73 15.73 -20.61
C MET A 60 36.38 15.65 -21.33
N LEU A 61 35.28 16.14 -20.72
CA LEU A 61 33.94 16.08 -21.30
C LEU A 61 33.88 16.90 -22.60
N ASN A 62 33.53 16.24 -23.72
CA ASN A 62 33.42 16.89 -25.06
C ASN A 62 32.21 16.33 -25.83
N SER A 63 31.97 16.88 -27.04
CA SER A 63 30.85 16.48 -27.89
C SER A 63 30.86 15.00 -28.34
N ARG A 64 32.03 14.36 -28.35
CA ARG A 64 32.20 12.96 -28.78
C ARG A 64 32.26 11.97 -27.58
N THR A 65 32.22 12.48 -26.36
CA THR A 65 32.29 11.61 -25.14
C THR A 65 31.06 10.70 -25.10
N ASP A 66 31.28 9.39 -24.97
CA ASP A 66 30.22 8.44 -24.70
C ASP A 66 29.82 8.55 -23.22
N CYS A 67 28.57 9.01 -22.98
CA CYS A 67 28.07 9.27 -21.62
C CYS A 67 27.94 7.96 -20.82
N LEU A 68 27.53 6.85 -21.46
CA LEU A 68 27.32 5.58 -20.81
C LEU A 68 28.66 4.93 -20.37
N ALA A 69 29.66 4.96 -21.28
CA ALA A 69 30.99 4.44 -20.97
C ALA A 69 31.64 5.21 -19.81
N LEU A 70 31.55 6.56 -19.85
CA LEU A 70 32.07 7.42 -18.79
C LEU A 70 31.30 7.24 -17.47
N ALA A 71 30.00 7.05 -17.52
CA ALA A 71 29.20 6.78 -16.32
C ALA A 71 29.61 5.46 -15.64
N ARG A 72 29.84 4.40 -16.40
CA ARG A 72 30.34 3.11 -15.89
C ARG A 72 31.74 3.24 -15.27
N GLU A 73 32.61 4.02 -15.91
CA GLU A 73 33.96 4.30 -15.39
C GLU A 73 33.92 5.02 -14.04
N ILE A 74 33.10 6.06 -13.91
CA ILE A 74 32.92 6.82 -12.68
C ILE A 74 32.34 5.94 -11.57
N VAL A 75 31.35 5.12 -11.86
CA VAL A 75 30.75 4.20 -10.88
C VAL A 75 31.76 3.16 -10.43
N ASN A 76 32.60 2.63 -11.35
CA ASN A 76 33.67 1.68 -10.99
C ASN A 76 34.80 2.30 -10.16
N GLN A 77 35.06 3.59 -10.34
CA GLN A 77 36.12 4.32 -9.60
C GLN A 77 35.63 4.89 -8.25
N CYS A 78 34.33 4.90 -8.01
CA CYS A 78 33.75 5.54 -6.84
C CYS A 78 32.89 4.57 -6.01
N ASP A 79 33.43 4.02 -4.94
CA ASP A 79 32.75 3.10 -4.01
C ASP A 79 31.48 3.67 -3.35
N LEU A 80 31.25 4.98 -3.47
CA LEU A 80 30.07 5.67 -2.93
C LEU A 80 28.87 5.59 -3.87
N ILE A 81 29.04 5.09 -5.11
CA ILE A 81 27.96 4.99 -6.10
C ILE A 81 27.71 3.50 -6.39
N HIS A 82 26.54 3.01 -6.05
CA HIS A 82 26.19 1.63 -6.39
C HIS A 82 25.97 1.47 -7.90
N HIS A 83 26.30 0.29 -8.45
CA HIS A 83 26.17 -0.01 -9.89
C HIS A 83 24.76 0.19 -10.47
N SER A 84 23.71 0.04 -9.65
CA SER A 84 22.32 0.32 -10.08
C SER A 84 22.07 1.78 -10.43
N ARG A 85 22.95 2.71 -10.06
CA ARG A 85 22.81 4.17 -10.29
C ARG A 85 23.53 4.65 -11.55
N VAL A 86 24.05 3.74 -12.37
CA VAL A 86 24.68 4.10 -13.66
C VAL A 86 23.80 4.97 -14.56
N PRO A 87 22.49 4.71 -14.72
CA PRO A 87 21.61 5.56 -15.53
C PRO A 87 21.49 7.01 -14.99
N GLU A 88 21.51 7.19 -13.67
CA GLU A 88 21.45 8.52 -13.03
C GLU A 88 22.74 9.32 -13.29
N VAL A 89 23.89 8.66 -13.18
CA VAL A 89 25.19 9.25 -13.52
C VAL A 89 25.28 9.60 -14.99
N GLU A 90 24.80 8.72 -15.89
CA GLU A 90 24.74 8.95 -17.32
C GLU A 90 23.89 10.20 -17.67
N GLN A 91 22.72 10.34 -17.07
CA GLN A 91 21.87 11.53 -17.26
C GLN A 91 22.57 12.81 -16.80
N THR A 92 23.27 12.73 -15.67
CA THR A 92 24.03 13.87 -15.13
C THR A 92 25.17 14.28 -16.07
N ILE A 93 25.90 13.31 -16.64
CA ILE A 93 26.97 13.54 -17.62
C ILE A 93 26.38 14.11 -18.94
N PHE A 94 25.25 13.57 -19.39
CA PHE A 94 24.57 14.07 -20.59
C PHE A 94 24.14 15.53 -20.44
N TYR A 95 23.63 15.90 -19.27
CA TYR A 95 23.31 17.29 -18.95
C TYR A 95 24.55 18.20 -18.97
N LEU A 96 25.65 17.77 -18.32
CA LEU A 96 26.93 18.51 -18.31
C LEU A 96 27.50 18.68 -19.73
N LYS A 97 27.40 17.63 -20.55
CA LYS A 97 27.81 17.67 -21.99
C LYS A 97 26.99 18.68 -22.75
N LYS A 98 25.65 18.68 -22.59
CA LYS A 98 24.76 19.65 -23.25
C LYS A 98 25.04 21.08 -22.77
N ARG A 99 25.29 21.28 -21.48
CA ARG A 99 25.67 22.60 -20.91
C ARG A 99 26.98 23.13 -21.51
N LYS A 100 28.01 22.28 -21.67
CA LYS A 100 29.27 22.67 -22.32
C LYS A 100 29.13 23.02 -23.81
N LEU A 101 28.25 22.32 -24.52
CA LEU A 101 27.97 22.58 -25.94
C LEU A 101 27.23 23.92 -26.15
N SER A 102 26.29 24.28 -25.28
CA SER A 102 25.57 25.56 -25.33
C SER A 102 26.46 26.75 -25.04
N HIS A 103 27.53 26.59 -24.24
CA HIS A 103 28.54 27.64 -24.02
C HIS A 103 29.60 27.75 -25.13
N GLY A 104 29.68 26.76 -26.04
CA GLY A 104 30.65 26.75 -27.15
C GLY A 104 30.17 27.41 -28.47
N ILE A 105 28.92 27.81 -28.57
CA ILE A 105 28.28 28.27 -29.83
C ILE A 105 28.18 29.80 -29.90
N SER A 106 28.89 30.55 -29.13
CA SER A 106 28.91 32.00 -29.23
C SER A 106 30.25 32.55 -29.72
N LYS A 107 30.64 32.26 -31.00
CA LYS A 107 31.51 33.11 -31.86
C LYS A 107 31.57 32.48 -33.23
N ASP A 108 31.05 33.20 -34.20
CA ASP A 108 31.06 33.02 -35.66
C ASP A 108 29.77 32.48 -36.28
N ASP A 109 28.80 33.37 -36.48
CA ASP A 109 28.03 33.43 -37.70
C ASP A 109 27.31 34.80 -37.80
N LYS A 110 27.99 35.79 -38.39
CA LYS A 110 27.40 37.01 -38.91
C LYS A 110 26.97 36.73 -40.34
N ASN A 111 25.70 36.33 -40.55
CA ASN A 111 24.91 36.69 -41.73
C ASN A 111 23.58 35.92 -41.77
N SER A 112 22.55 36.52 -41.18
CA SER A 112 21.17 36.28 -41.61
C SER A 112 20.33 37.49 -41.20
N LYS A 113 19.92 38.24 -42.20
CA LYS A 113 19.03 39.39 -42.07
C LYS A 113 17.63 38.93 -41.73
N ASN A 114 17.22 39.00 -40.44
CA ASN A 114 15.86 39.27 -40.03
C ASN A 114 15.91 39.96 -38.69
N ALA A 115 15.18 41.07 -38.51
CA ALA A 115 15.27 42.10 -37.52
C ALA A 115 15.61 41.61 -36.12
N PRO A 116 16.63 42.15 -35.43
CA PRO A 116 17.03 41.70 -34.14
C PRO A 116 16.08 42.24 -33.07
N PHE A 117 15.41 41.39 -32.31
CA PHE A 117 15.11 41.70 -30.95
C PHE A 117 16.45 41.93 -30.24
N VAL A 118 16.66 43.12 -29.75
CA VAL A 118 17.86 43.46 -28.97
C VAL A 118 17.82 42.64 -27.70
N GLU A 119 18.55 41.51 -27.66
CA GLU A 119 18.89 40.87 -26.39
C GLU A 119 19.70 41.90 -25.60
N GLU A 120 19.12 42.53 -24.56
CA GLU A 120 19.86 43.31 -23.58
C GLU A 120 20.92 42.37 -22.98
N THR A 121 22.18 42.58 -23.37
CA THR A 121 23.32 41.83 -22.84
C THR A 121 23.52 42.26 -21.39
N VAL A 122 22.91 41.52 -20.47
CA VAL A 122 23.02 41.75 -19.03
C VAL A 122 24.39 41.32 -18.57
N GLN A 123 25.14 42.22 -17.93
CA GLN A 123 26.50 41.94 -17.42
C GLN A 123 26.54 41.96 -15.92
N TYR A 124 27.28 41.03 -15.33
CA TYR A 124 27.48 40.94 -13.86
C TYR A 124 28.11 42.22 -13.29
N SER A 125 28.93 42.94 -14.08
CA SER A 125 29.55 44.20 -13.71
C SER A 125 28.52 45.30 -13.37
N SER A 126 27.32 45.27 -13.95
CA SER A 126 26.23 46.24 -13.69
C SER A 126 25.26 45.79 -12.59
N LEU A 127 25.62 44.78 -11.83
CA LEU A 127 24.74 44.21 -10.77
C LEU A 127 24.29 45.25 -9.76
N MET A 128 25.18 46.19 -9.37
CA MET A 128 24.82 47.25 -8.40
C MET A 128 23.75 48.19 -8.95
N GLU A 129 23.82 48.55 -10.23
CA GLU A 129 22.78 49.36 -10.90
C GLU A 129 21.43 48.65 -10.89
N TYR A 130 21.41 47.29 -11.09
CA TYR A 130 20.20 46.52 -11.05
C TYR A 130 19.60 46.41 -9.63
N ILE A 131 20.45 46.38 -8.60
CA ILE A 131 20.05 46.44 -7.19
C ILE A 131 19.42 47.82 -6.88
N ASP A 132 20.03 48.93 -7.35
CA ASP A 132 19.53 50.27 -7.10
C ASP A 132 18.10 50.44 -7.67
N LEU A 133 17.81 49.87 -8.84
CA LEU A 133 16.45 49.82 -9.40
C LEU A 133 15.41 49.18 -8.49
N LEU A 134 15.81 48.21 -7.60
CA LEU A 134 14.90 47.57 -6.65
C LEU A 134 14.44 48.51 -5.51
N TYR A 135 15.04 49.69 -5.36
CA TYR A 135 14.65 50.71 -4.36
C TYR A 135 13.77 51.81 -4.95
N GLU A 136 13.66 51.86 -6.29
CA GLU A 136 12.89 52.84 -7.02
C GLU A 136 11.38 52.52 -7.14
N GLY A 137 10.68 53.09 -8.12
CA GLY A 137 9.28 52.83 -8.37
C GLY A 137 8.97 51.41 -8.88
N MET A 138 7.68 51.07 -9.03
CA MET A 138 7.28 49.69 -9.42
C MET A 138 7.83 49.29 -10.77
N THR A 139 7.88 50.19 -11.75
CA THR A 139 8.37 49.92 -13.11
C THR A 139 9.86 49.59 -13.09
N GLU A 140 10.63 50.38 -12.35
CA GLU A 140 12.06 50.21 -12.16
C GLU A 140 12.38 48.93 -11.40
N LYS A 141 11.61 48.62 -10.33
CA LYS A 141 11.71 47.32 -9.60
C LYS A 141 11.53 46.15 -10.53
N ILE A 142 10.54 46.17 -11.43
CA ILE A 142 10.32 45.10 -12.42
C ILE A 142 11.52 44.95 -13.33
N LYS A 143 12.10 46.06 -13.86
CA LYS A 143 13.29 46.03 -14.71
C LYS A 143 14.50 45.47 -13.96
N GLY A 144 14.80 45.97 -12.76
CA GLY A 144 15.90 45.46 -11.95
C GLY A 144 15.77 43.97 -11.62
N ALA A 145 14.57 43.54 -11.20
CA ALA A 145 14.28 42.13 -10.93
C ALA A 145 14.44 41.25 -12.19
N HIS A 146 14.00 41.71 -13.35
CA HIS A 146 14.17 41.00 -14.63
C HIS A 146 15.66 40.83 -15.01
N GLN A 147 16.46 41.91 -14.86
CA GLN A 147 17.90 41.86 -15.16
C GLN A 147 18.66 40.92 -14.23
N ILE A 148 18.33 40.94 -12.93
CA ILE A 148 18.90 39.95 -11.95
C ILE A 148 18.46 38.55 -12.27
N GLN A 149 17.21 38.34 -12.69
CA GLN A 149 16.72 37.02 -13.12
C GLN A 149 17.53 36.52 -14.33
N LEU A 150 17.80 37.37 -15.32
CA LEU A 150 18.62 37.00 -16.50
C LEU A 150 20.04 36.60 -16.09
N LEU A 151 20.64 37.29 -15.11
CA LEU A 151 21.93 36.89 -14.53
C LEU A 151 21.86 35.52 -13.83
N ALA A 152 20.79 35.26 -13.06
CA ALA A 152 20.62 34.04 -12.34
C ALA A 152 20.32 32.82 -13.23
N ARG A 153 19.84 33.04 -14.47
CA ARG A 153 19.66 31.94 -15.47
C ARG A 153 21.00 31.33 -15.90
N ASP A 154 22.09 32.12 -15.87
CA ASP A 154 23.41 31.57 -16.09
C ASP A 154 23.96 30.98 -14.79
N SER A 155 24.11 29.66 -14.77
CA SER A 155 24.60 28.93 -13.60
C SER A 155 25.97 29.37 -13.12
N ASN A 156 26.80 29.98 -14.01
CA ASN A 156 28.12 30.51 -13.64
C ASN A 156 28.04 31.70 -12.68
N ASN A 157 26.91 32.46 -12.74
CA ASN A 157 26.71 33.62 -11.89
C ASN A 157 26.10 33.27 -10.52
N LEU A 158 25.50 32.08 -10.36
CA LEU A 158 24.75 31.71 -9.15
C LEU A 158 25.61 31.72 -7.90
N GLU A 159 26.84 31.23 -7.97
CA GLU A 159 27.75 31.23 -6.82
C GLU A 159 28.14 32.67 -6.40
N ALA A 160 28.43 33.52 -7.38
CA ALA A 160 28.76 34.92 -7.14
C ALA A 160 27.55 35.69 -6.58
N LEU A 161 26.33 35.45 -7.10
CA LEU A 161 25.10 36.04 -6.62
C LEU A 161 24.78 35.54 -5.18
N SER A 162 24.99 34.25 -4.88
CA SER A 162 24.71 33.69 -3.56
C SER A 162 25.62 34.24 -2.45
N LYS A 163 26.86 34.59 -2.80
CA LYS A 163 27.84 35.21 -1.88
C LYS A 163 27.60 36.70 -1.68
N ASN A 164 26.82 37.35 -2.53
CA ASN A 164 26.49 38.76 -2.42
C ASN A 164 25.27 38.99 -1.52
N GLU A 165 25.50 39.23 -0.23
CA GLU A 165 24.45 39.44 0.76
C GLU A 165 23.52 40.63 0.42
N THR A 166 24.05 41.69 -0.24
CA THR A 166 23.26 42.86 -0.64
C THR A 166 22.17 42.46 -1.63
N VAL A 167 22.52 41.68 -2.68
CA VAL A 167 21.54 41.16 -3.65
C VAL A 167 20.47 40.31 -2.99
N ILE A 168 20.90 39.32 -2.19
CA ILE A 168 19.98 38.37 -1.54
C ILE A 168 19.04 39.11 -0.58
N SER A 169 19.58 40.04 0.18
CA SER A 169 18.78 40.87 1.11
C SER A 169 17.78 41.76 0.37
N ALA A 170 18.20 42.41 -0.71
CA ALA A 170 17.34 43.28 -1.52
C ALA A 170 16.20 42.49 -2.18
N LEU A 171 16.52 41.35 -2.83
CA LEU A 171 15.53 40.48 -3.43
C LEU A 171 14.54 39.95 -2.38
N GLY A 172 15.03 39.47 -1.23
CA GLY A 172 14.21 38.95 -0.14
C GLY A 172 13.30 40.01 0.47
N ARG A 173 13.78 41.25 0.58
CA ARG A 173 12.99 42.40 1.08
C ARG A 173 11.86 42.75 0.10
N VAL A 174 12.20 42.98 -1.18
CA VAL A 174 11.20 43.35 -2.20
C VAL A 174 10.16 42.24 -2.38
N LEU A 175 10.59 40.98 -2.34
CA LEU A 175 9.66 39.85 -2.39
C LEU A 175 8.67 39.87 -1.21
N ARG A 176 9.11 40.17 0.02
CA ARG A 176 8.22 40.22 1.19
C ARG A 176 7.25 41.41 1.15
N GLU A 177 7.71 42.57 0.68
CA GLU A 177 6.95 43.83 0.75
C GLU A 177 5.98 44.00 -0.42
N ASP A 178 6.40 43.63 -1.65
CA ASP A 178 5.72 44.05 -2.87
C ASP A 178 5.07 42.92 -3.68
N TRP A 179 5.13 41.66 -3.22
CA TRP A 179 4.61 40.53 -4.00
C TRP A 179 3.11 40.62 -4.35
N LYS A 180 2.29 41.24 -3.50
CA LYS A 180 0.85 41.45 -3.76
C LYS A 180 0.58 42.53 -4.82
N ARG A 181 1.54 43.40 -5.07
CA ARG A 181 1.34 44.57 -5.92
C ARG A 181 1.46 44.27 -7.41
N SER A 182 2.32 43.32 -7.80
CA SER A 182 2.56 42.98 -9.20
C SER A 182 2.89 41.48 -9.39
N ILE A 183 2.05 40.78 -10.19
CA ILE A 183 2.33 39.38 -10.59
C ILE A 183 3.66 39.28 -11.34
N VAL A 184 3.96 40.25 -12.18
CA VAL A 184 5.18 40.30 -13.01
C VAL A 184 6.42 40.42 -12.13
N LEU A 185 6.42 41.34 -11.17
CA LEU A 185 7.53 41.50 -10.20
C LEU A 185 7.74 40.21 -9.43
N SER A 186 6.67 39.65 -8.88
CA SER A 186 6.73 38.40 -8.12
C SER A 186 7.29 37.25 -8.95
N THR A 187 6.89 37.16 -10.23
CA THR A 187 7.40 36.14 -11.17
C THR A 187 8.91 36.26 -11.34
N HIS A 188 9.45 37.44 -11.55
CA HIS A 188 10.90 37.65 -11.71
C HIS A 188 11.67 37.30 -10.43
N LEU A 189 11.19 37.76 -9.29
CA LEU A 189 11.83 37.50 -7.98
C LEU A 189 11.82 36.02 -7.62
N VAL A 190 10.64 35.37 -7.71
CA VAL A 190 10.53 33.94 -7.39
C VAL A 190 11.34 33.11 -8.37
N TYR A 191 11.39 33.50 -9.66
CA TYR A 191 12.21 32.81 -10.65
C TYR A 191 13.71 32.87 -10.33
N THR A 192 14.19 34.02 -9.85
CA THR A 192 15.59 34.14 -9.40
C THR A 192 15.88 33.12 -8.29
N PHE A 193 15.01 33.01 -7.28
CA PHE A 193 15.14 32.02 -6.23
C PHE A 193 14.92 30.57 -6.71
N PHE A 194 14.10 30.38 -7.74
CA PHE A 194 13.95 29.06 -8.39
C PHE A 194 15.27 28.61 -9.02
N CYS A 195 16.04 29.51 -9.66
CA CYS A 195 17.38 29.17 -10.17
C CYS A 195 18.29 28.65 -9.06
N PHE A 196 18.23 29.21 -7.86
CA PHE A 196 18.96 28.70 -6.68
C PHE A 196 18.41 27.36 -6.22
N SER A 197 17.09 27.11 -6.26
CA SER A 197 16.48 25.87 -5.79
C SER A 197 16.86 24.64 -6.60
N MET A 198 17.35 24.84 -7.82
CA MET A 198 17.79 23.74 -8.69
C MET A 198 19.05 23.01 -8.16
N TYR A 199 19.76 23.60 -7.22
CA TYR A 199 21.01 23.08 -6.67
C TYR A 199 20.93 23.08 -5.15
N SER A 200 21.08 21.93 -4.54
CA SER A 200 21.00 21.76 -3.08
C SER A 200 22.00 22.62 -2.30
N ILE A 201 23.13 22.98 -2.93
CA ILE A 201 24.17 23.85 -2.35
C ILE A 201 23.64 25.26 -1.99
N PHE A 202 22.59 25.73 -2.65
CA PHE A 202 22.00 27.06 -2.42
C PHE A 202 20.69 27.02 -1.64
N HIS A 203 20.20 25.85 -1.21
CA HIS A 203 18.96 25.76 -0.43
C HIS A 203 19.01 26.59 0.85
N GLU A 204 20.18 26.73 1.46
CA GLU A 204 20.36 27.58 2.64
C GLU A 204 20.00 29.06 2.39
N VAL A 205 20.30 29.60 1.22
CA VAL A 205 19.95 30.98 0.82
C VAL A 205 18.43 31.14 0.78
N ILE A 206 17.71 30.17 0.22
CA ILE A 206 16.25 30.17 0.13
C ILE A 206 15.61 30.11 1.53
N LEU A 207 16.19 29.32 2.42
CA LEU A 207 15.72 29.15 3.79
C LEU A 207 15.94 30.43 4.61
N LYS A 208 17.12 31.06 4.52
CA LYS A 208 17.43 32.35 5.19
C LYS A 208 16.45 33.45 4.79
N CYS A 209 16.08 33.51 3.52
CA CYS A 209 15.12 34.49 3.00
C CYS A 209 13.65 34.12 3.27
N LYS A 210 13.37 32.94 3.82
CA LYS A 210 12.01 32.40 4.03
C LYS A 210 11.17 32.36 2.73
N VAL A 211 11.81 32.16 1.60
CA VAL A 211 11.14 32.19 0.28
C VAL A 211 10.07 31.15 0.13
N GLY A 212 10.29 29.91 0.62
CA GLY A 212 9.28 28.86 0.60
C GLY A 212 7.99 29.26 1.31
N SER A 213 8.10 29.97 2.45
CA SER A 213 6.96 30.51 3.17
C SER A 213 6.17 31.54 2.35
N ILE A 214 6.89 32.44 1.69
CA ILE A 214 6.28 33.48 0.83
C ILE A 214 5.65 32.86 -0.41
N CYS A 215 6.27 31.85 -1.01
CA CYS A 215 5.68 31.11 -2.15
C CYS A 215 4.34 30.48 -1.77
N MET A 216 4.21 29.91 -0.57
CA MET A 216 2.94 29.37 -0.10
C MET A 216 1.87 30.48 0.07
N ASP A 217 2.26 31.65 0.60
CA ASP A 217 1.36 32.80 0.73
C ASP A 217 0.94 33.34 -0.66
N ILE A 218 1.84 33.40 -1.63
CA ILE A 218 1.56 33.75 -3.03
C ILE A 218 0.57 32.77 -3.66
N ILE A 219 0.80 31.46 -3.48
CA ILE A 219 -0.08 30.40 -4.04
C ILE A 219 -1.49 30.55 -3.46
N ASP A 220 -1.63 30.67 -2.13
CA ASP A 220 -2.95 30.83 -1.50
C ASP A 220 -3.67 32.08 -2.00
N TYR A 221 -2.97 33.21 -2.04
CA TYR A 221 -3.54 34.48 -2.50
C TYR A 221 -3.99 34.39 -3.98
N GLU A 222 -3.16 33.84 -4.86
CA GLU A 222 -3.46 33.79 -6.28
C GLU A 222 -4.56 32.75 -6.60
N LEU A 223 -4.66 31.65 -5.85
CA LEU A 223 -5.76 30.70 -6.00
C LEU A 223 -7.10 31.34 -5.59
N ARG A 224 -7.14 32.08 -4.45
CA ARG A 224 -8.35 32.82 -4.05
C ARG A 224 -8.71 33.93 -5.04
N ARG A 225 -7.73 34.58 -5.62
CA ARG A 225 -7.92 35.62 -6.62
C ARG A 225 -8.52 35.10 -7.92
N TYR A 226 -8.15 33.87 -8.30
CA TYR A 226 -8.77 33.18 -9.42
C TYR A 226 -10.27 32.95 -9.19
N ASP A 227 -10.64 32.45 -8.03
CA ASP A 227 -12.05 32.24 -7.68
C ASP A 227 -12.85 33.54 -7.80
N LYS A 228 -12.26 34.64 -7.30
CA LYS A 228 -12.86 35.96 -7.43
C LYS A 228 -13.06 36.39 -8.88
N TRP A 229 -12.05 36.22 -9.72
CA TRP A 229 -12.14 36.58 -11.15
C TRP A 229 -13.16 35.71 -11.91
N THR A 230 -13.26 34.45 -11.57
CA THR A 230 -14.24 33.52 -12.17
C THR A 230 -15.66 33.92 -11.80
N ALA A 231 -15.90 34.26 -10.53
CA ALA A 231 -17.21 34.74 -10.06
C ALA A 231 -17.60 36.08 -10.71
N GLU A 232 -16.65 37.04 -10.84
CA GLU A 232 -16.87 38.30 -11.52
C GLU A 232 -17.27 38.13 -13.01
N LEU A 233 -16.70 37.14 -13.69
CA LEU A 233 -17.05 36.79 -15.07
C LEU A 233 -18.44 36.16 -15.20
N GLN A 234 -18.84 35.34 -14.21
CA GLN A 234 -20.13 34.65 -14.18
C GLN A 234 -21.27 35.53 -13.64
N GLY A 235 -20.96 36.76 -13.20
CA GLY A 235 -21.94 37.66 -12.60
C GLY A 235 -22.48 37.21 -11.25
N GLN A 236 -21.76 36.35 -10.53
CA GLN A 236 -22.13 35.83 -9.21
C GLN A 236 -21.50 36.69 -8.12
N GLU A 237 -22.29 37.11 -7.12
CA GLU A 237 -21.75 37.71 -5.91
C GLU A 237 -21.14 36.62 -4.99
N LEU A 238 -19.85 36.77 -4.66
CA LEU A 238 -19.16 35.88 -3.70
C LEU A 238 -19.64 36.19 -2.27
N PRO A 239 -19.90 35.15 -1.45
CA PRO A 239 -20.12 35.38 -0.01
C PRO A 239 -18.87 35.98 0.63
N ALA A 240 -19.09 36.91 1.56
CA ALA A 240 -18.05 37.66 2.28
C ALA A 240 -17.07 36.68 2.99
N ALA A 241 -15.79 36.98 2.92
CA ALA A 241 -14.65 36.12 3.34
C ALA A 241 -14.54 35.90 4.89
N SER A 242 -15.64 35.82 5.64
CA SER A 242 -15.62 35.67 7.09
C SER A 242 -15.89 34.27 7.65
N ASP A 243 -16.31 33.27 6.85
CA ASP A 243 -16.84 32.00 7.39
C ASP A 243 -16.21 30.71 6.84
N ILE A 244 -14.90 30.68 6.69
CA ILE A 244 -14.22 29.40 6.50
C ILE A 244 -13.46 29.09 7.80
N PRO A 245 -13.89 28.07 8.58
CA PRO A 245 -13.15 27.68 9.78
C PRO A 245 -11.79 27.14 9.39
N ILE A 246 -10.74 27.81 9.84
CA ILE A 246 -9.37 27.28 9.81
C ILE A 246 -9.34 26.13 10.81
N ILE A 247 -9.49 24.91 10.33
CA ILE A 247 -9.30 23.71 11.15
C ILE A 247 -7.80 23.57 11.42
N ARG A 248 -7.36 24.23 12.49
CA ARG A 248 -6.06 23.95 13.10
C ARG A 248 -6.21 22.71 13.96
N LYS A 249 -6.17 21.51 13.35
CA LYS A 249 -5.89 20.29 14.12
C LYS A 249 -4.39 20.20 14.32
N SER A 250 -3.96 20.43 15.58
CA SER A 250 -2.61 20.07 16.03
C SER A 250 -2.46 18.56 15.93
N CYS A 251 -1.48 18.09 15.14
CA CYS A 251 -1.06 16.69 15.18
C CYS A 251 -0.67 16.35 16.63
N PRO A 252 -1.15 15.24 17.20
CA PRO A 252 -0.68 14.77 18.49
C PRO A 252 0.82 14.45 18.40
N ASN A 253 1.57 14.85 19.43
CA ASN A 253 2.99 14.57 19.58
C ASN A 253 3.25 13.08 19.35
N SER A 254 4.24 12.80 18.52
CA SER A 254 4.75 11.47 18.25
C SER A 254 5.17 10.79 19.55
N ALA A 255 4.29 9.91 20.05
CA ALA A 255 4.70 8.85 20.95
C ALA A 255 5.51 7.85 20.13
N SER A 256 6.68 7.49 20.67
CA SER A 256 7.63 6.54 20.11
C SER A 256 6.91 5.27 19.61
N MET A 257 6.81 5.11 18.30
CA MET A 257 6.45 3.84 17.69
C MET A 257 7.71 2.99 17.52
N SER A 258 7.66 1.80 18.08
CA SER A 258 8.59 0.71 17.88
C SER A 258 8.82 0.43 16.38
N GLU A 259 10.07 0.14 16.06
CA GLU A 259 10.59 -0.15 14.73
C GLU A 259 9.79 -1.24 14.02
N ILE A 260 9.07 -0.85 12.97
CA ILE A 260 8.54 -1.76 11.95
C ILE A 260 9.68 -2.00 10.93
N PRO A 261 9.97 -3.25 10.53
CA PRO A 261 11.01 -3.54 9.53
C PRO A 261 10.70 -2.82 8.22
N ARG A 262 11.63 -2.03 7.74
CA ARG A 262 11.53 -1.33 6.46
C ARG A 262 11.56 -2.35 5.32
N SER A 263 10.41 -2.71 4.78
CA SER A 263 10.31 -3.31 3.46
C SER A 263 10.89 -2.31 2.44
N ARG A 264 11.69 -2.80 1.49
CA ARG A 264 12.30 -2.00 0.42
C ARG A 264 11.22 -1.36 -0.43
N ILE A 265 10.85 -0.11 -0.08
CA ILE A 265 10.07 0.75 -0.97
C ILE A 265 10.97 1.03 -2.19
N PRO A 266 10.50 0.86 -3.44
CA PRO A 266 11.23 1.31 -4.62
C PRO A 266 11.59 2.79 -4.45
N GLU A 267 12.87 3.14 -4.64
CA GLU A 267 13.32 4.53 -4.55
C GLU A 267 12.40 5.44 -5.40
N PRO A 268 11.95 6.58 -4.86
CA PRO A 268 11.16 7.50 -5.65
C PRO A 268 11.97 7.93 -6.86
N VAL A 269 11.48 7.59 -8.04
CA VAL A 269 12.02 8.12 -9.29
C VAL A 269 11.99 9.64 -9.16
N ARG A 270 13.18 10.25 -9.06
CA ARG A 270 13.30 11.72 -9.09
C ARG A 270 12.48 12.24 -10.27
N PRO A 271 11.66 13.27 -10.09
CA PRO A 271 11.18 13.99 -11.24
C PRO A 271 12.44 14.39 -12.00
N LYS A 272 12.59 13.94 -13.24
CA LYS A 272 13.61 14.45 -14.15
C LYS A 272 13.52 15.97 -14.00
N SER A 273 14.58 16.61 -13.54
CA SER A 273 14.70 18.08 -13.56
C SER A 273 14.25 18.46 -14.96
N GLY A 274 13.01 18.97 -15.03
CA GLY A 274 12.25 18.86 -16.26
C GLY A 274 13.07 19.45 -17.40
N ASN A 275 13.01 18.83 -18.52
CA ASN A 275 13.24 19.53 -19.75
C ASN A 275 12.26 20.72 -19.78
N PHE A 276 12.59 21.77 -19.01
CA PHE A 276 12.18 23.11 -19.34
C PHE A 276 12.80 23.30 -20.70
N SER A 277 12.05 22.99 -21.75
CA SER A 277 12.46 23.42 -23.07
C SER A 277 12.48 24.95 -22.97
N ASP A 278 13.69 25.51 -22.89
CA ASP A 278 13.93 26.96 -22.93
C ASP A 278 13.12 27.65 -24.04
N THR A 279 12.76 26.92 -25.07
CA THR A 279 11.94 27.37 -26.20
C THR A 279 10.49 27.70 -25.82
N ASN A 280 9.80 26.96 -24.98
CA ASN A 280 8.43 27.30 -24.59
C ASN A 280 8.38 28.40 -23.53
N PHE A 281 9.37 28.46 -22.65
CA PHE A 281 9.46 29.50 -21.64
C PHE A 281 9.88 30.84 -22.26
N LYS A 282 10.80 30.81 -23.25
CA LYS A 282 11.22 31.97 -24.03
C LYS A 282 10.03 32.57 -24.79
N ALA A 283 9.19 31.75 -25.44
CA ALA A 283 8.01 32.19 -26.17
C ALA A 283 6.91 32.82 -25.28
N ILE A 284 6.77 32.41 -24.03
CA ILE A 284 5.75 32.91 -23.09
C ILE A 284 6.18 34.26 -22.48
N MET A 285 7.49 34.47 -22.31
CA MET A 285 8.01 35.72 -21.71
C MET A 285 8.34 36.81 -22.75
N GLU A 286 8.63 36.48 -24.00
CA GLU A 286 8.97 37.42 -25.07
C GLU A 286 7.76 38.12 -25.71
N GLY A 287 6.56 37.51 -25.61
CA GLY A 287 5.32 38.11 -26.14
C GLY A 287 4.63 38.98 -25.10
N SER A 288 4.86 40.30 -25.07
CA SER A 288 3.98 41.29 -24.36
C SER A 288 4.35 41.69 -22.94
N ILE A 289 5.65 41.93 -22.65
CA ILE A 289 6.04 42.46 -21.32
C ILE A 289 5.89 43.98 -21.24
N TYR A 290 5.97 44.71 -22.32
CA TYR A 290 6.04 46.18 -22.27
C TYR A 290 4.73 46.94 -22.50
N GLU A 291 3.71 46.36 -23.09
CA GLU A 291 2.46 47.08 -23.38
C GLU A 291 1.44 47.14 -22.23
N ASP A 292 1.60 46.31 -21.17
CA ASP A 292 0.60 46.18 -20.10
C ASP A 292 1.07 46.59 -18.68
N LEU A 293 2.16 47.40 -18.60
CA LEU A 293 2.75 47.86 -17.32
C LEU A 293 1.87 48.83 -16.50
N THR A 294 0.80 49.36 -17.11
CA THR A 294 -0.03 50.42 -16.53
C THR A 294 -1.42 49.98 -16.09
N MET A 295 -1.78 48.72 -16.31
CA MET A 295 -3.13 48.24 -15.96
C MET A 295 -3.19 47.77 -14.50
N SER A 296 -3.96 48.49 -13.69
CA SER A 296 -4.30 48.08 -12.32
C SER A 296 -4.96 46.71 -12.33
N THR A 297 -4.37 45.74 -11.60
CA THR A 297 -4.71 44.31 -11.63
C THR A 297 -5.88 43.96 -10.71
N GLU A 298 -6.65 44.91 -10.21
CA GLU A 298 -7.54 44.68 -9.06
C GLU A 298 -8.92 44.08 -9.38
N SER A 299 -9.50 44.33 -10.57
CA SER A 299 -10.78 43.73 -10.95
C SER A 299 -10.91 43.54 -12.45
N ILE A 300 -11.70 42.50 -12.86
CA ILE A 300 -12.08 42.23 -14.25
C ILE A 300 -13.32 43.06 -14.62
N SER A 301 -14.08 43.50 -13.63
CA SER A 301 -15.36 44.19 -13.79
C SER A 301 -15.25 45.67 -14.09
N ASP A 302 -14.44 46.08 -15.05
CA ASP A 302 -14.54 47.46 -15.55
C ASP A 302 -15.83 47.60 -16.36
N LYS A 303 -16.80 48.33 -15.84
CA LYS A 303 -18.14 48.53 -16.46
C LYS A 303 -18.10 49.21 -17.84
N LYS A 304 -16.91 49.63 -18.31
CA LYS A 304 -16.67 50.26 -19.60
C LYS A 304 -16.14 49.33 -20.70
N LEU A 305 -15.74 48.10 -20.37
CA LEU A 305 -15.16 47.15 -21.31
C LEU A 305 -16.23 46.26 -21.93
N SER A 306 -16.11 45.94 -23.21
CA SER A 306 -16.93 44.92 -23.87
C SER A 306 -16.66 43.51 -23.30
N ASP A 307 -17.62 42.62 -23.43
CA ASP A 307 -17.48 41.24 -22.92
C ASP A 307 -16.29 40.50 -23.58
N SER A 308 -16.00 40.81 -24.84
CA SER A 308 -14.84 40.27 -25.59
C SER A 308 -13.51 40.75 -25.00
N GLU A 309 -13.42 42.04 -24.63
CA GLU A 309 -12.21 42.62 -24.03
C GLU A 309 -12.00 42.13 -22.62
N ARG A 310 -13.07 41.98 -21.83
CA ARG A 310 -13.04 41.33 -20.49
C ARG A 310 -12.49 39.92 -20.61
N ALA A 311 -12.99 39.13 -21.55
CA ALA A 311 -12.53 37.77 -21.75
C ALA A 311 -11.03 37.68 -22.18
N LYS A 312 -10.57 38.60 -23.02
CA LYS A 312 -9.15 38.69 -23.39
C LYS A 312 -8.27 39.04 -22.19
N ARG A 313 -8.68 40.06 -21.40
CA ARG A 313 -7.97 40.50 -20.18
C ARG A 313 -7.88 39.34 -19.17
N TYR A 314 -8.99 38.63 -18.97
CA TYR A 314 -9.04 37.44 -18.10
C TYR A 314 -8.05 36.36 -18.53
N ARG A 315 -8.05 35.96 -19.79
CA ARG A 315 -7.11 34.96 -20.33
C ARG A 315 -5.65 35.35 -20.12
N THR A 316 -5.32 36.64 -20.31
CA THR A 316 -3.96 37.14 -20.12
C THR A 316 -3.56 37.10 -18.65
N LEU A 317 -4.45 37.52 -17.74
CA LEU A 317 -4.21 37.45 -16.30
C LEU A 317 -4.03 36.01 -15.80
N ILE A 318 -4.85 35.08 -16.28
CA ILE A 318 -4.72 33.65 -15.95
C ILE A 318 -3.39 33.11 -16.41
N LYS A 319 -2.94 33.39 -17.63
CA LYS A 319 -1.63 32.92 -18.11
C LYS A 319 -0.47 33.43 -17.25
N LYS A 320 -0.49 34.72 -16.87
CA LYS A 320 0.52 35.33 -15.98
C LYS A 320 0.49 34.64 -14.59
N GLN A 321 -0.70 34.40 -14.05
CA GLN A 321 -0.91 33.73 -12.77
C GLN A 321 -0.42 32.26 -12.79
N GLU A 322 -0.78 31.50 -13.83
CA GLU A 322 -0.36 30.10 -13.98
C GLU A 322 1.16 29.97 -14.08
N ASN A 323 1.82 30.91 -14.77
CA ASN A 323 3.27 30.94 -14.82
C ASN A 323 3.90 31.19 -13.44
N LEU A 324 3.37 32.13 -12.65
CA LEU A 324 3.83 32.38 -11.29
C LEU A 324 3.59 31.15 -10.39
N LEU A 325 2.41 30.55 -10.45
CA LEU A 325 2.09 29.35 -9.67
C LEU A 325 3.03 28.19 -10.00
N ARG A 326 3.33 27.96 -11.27
CA ARG A 326 4.28 26.91 -11.70
C ARG A 326 5.65 27.11 -11.08
N ILE A 327 6.18 28.32 -11.14
CA ILE A 327 7.51 28.62 -10.58
C ILE A 327 7.50 28.45 -9.05
N CYS A 328 6.45 28.90 -8.37
CA CYS A 328 6.30 28.71 -6.93
C CYS A 328 6.25 27.20 -6.55
N PHE A 329 5.45 26.40 -7.23
CA PHE A 329 5.36 24.96 -6.96
C PHE A 329 6.65 24.20 -7.30
N TYR A 330 7.36 24.57 -8.40
CA TYR A 330 8.66 23.98 -8.70
C TYR A 330 9.70 24.29 -7.62
N LEU A 331 9.76 25.54 -7.17
CA LEU A 331 10.66 25.94 -6.11
C LEU A 331 10.38 25.15 -4.82
N LEU A 332 9.09 25.05 -4.45
CA LEU A 332 8.68 24.29 -3.26
C LEU A 332 8.99 22.79 -3.40
N LEU A 333 8.77 22.20 -4.58
CA LEU A 333 9.07 20.80 -4.84
C LEU A 333 10.57 20.50 -4.72
N ASN A 334 11.44 21.42 -5.25
CA ASN A 334 12.88 21.25 -5.16
C ASN A 334 13.36 21.29 -3.69
N ILE A 335 12.91 22.26 -2.89
CA ILE A 335 13.35 22.35 -1.49
C ILE A 335 12.67 21.33 -0.58
N ALA A 336 11.57 20.70 -1.00
CA ALA A 336 10.90 19.62 -0.27
C ALA A 336 11.69 18.29 -0.34
N GLU A 337 12.86 18.23 -0.97
CA GLU A 337 13.77 17.08 -0.86
C GLU A 337 14.28 16.88 0.57
N ASP A 338 14.32 17.95 1.39
CA ASP A 338 14.60 17.88 2.81
C ASP A 338 13.29 17.57 3.60
N GLU A 339 13.27 16.44 4.30
CA GLU A 339 12.12 15.97 5.08
C GLU A 339 11.67 17.01 6.12
N SER A 340 12.60 17.73 6.76
CA SER A 340 12.26 18.77 7.75
C SER A 340 11.55 19.96 7.13
N ILE A 341 11.82 20.25 5.85
CA ILE A 341 11.14 21.31 5.10
C ILE A 341 9.77 20.82 4.64
N GLU A 342 9.69 19.58 4.16
CA GLU A 342 8.43 18.94 3.77
C GLU A 342 7.44 18.95 4.95
N GLU A 343 7.88 18.57 6.14
CA GLU A 343 7.06 18.59 7.36
C GLU A 343 6.54 20.02 7.69
N LYS A 344 7.41 21.03 7.55
CA LYS A 344 7.00 22.43 7.75
C LYS A 344 5.98 22.91 6.72
N MET A 345 6.09 22.46 5.46
CA MET A 345 5.11 22.75 4.41
C MET A 345 3.77 22.06 4.68
N THR A 346 3.80 20.80 5.14
CA THR A 346 2.59 20.06 5.54
C THR A 346 1.86 20.78 6.68
N LYS A 347 2.57 21.22 7.72
CA LYS A 347 2.01 22.02 8.83
C LYS A 347 1.39 23.35 8.36
N ARG A 348 1.82 23.88 7.23
CA ARG A 348 1.26 25.08 6.58
C ARG A 348 0.20 24.79 5.52
N ASN A 349 -0.31 23.56 5.46
CA ASN A 349 -1.38 23.13 4.55
C ASN A 349 -1.02 23.19 3.06
N ILE A 350 0.21 22.77 2.68
CA ILE A 350 0.59 22.66 1.26
C ILE A 350 -0.34 21.70 0.50
N VAL A 351 -0.81 20.63 1.15
CA VAL A 351 -1.74 19.66 0.56
C VAL A 351 -3.03 20.36 0.12
N GLY A 352 -3.60 21.22 0.96
CA GLY A 352 -4.81 22.00 0.62
C GLY A 352 -4.62 22.92 -0.57
N LEU A 353 -3.45 23.57 -0.68
CA LEU A 353 -3.12 24.43 -1.81
C LEU A 353 -2.99 23.63 -3.11
N LEU A 354 -2.34 22.45 -3.06
CA LEU A 354 -2.19 21.56 -4.21
C LEU A 354 -3.53 20.97 -4.67
N VAL A 355 -4.36 20.51 -3.73
CA VAL A 355 -5.70 19.96 -4.05
C VAL A 355 -6.60 21.04 -4.67
N LYS A 356 -6.49 22.30 -4.21
CA LYS A 356 -7.21 23.41 -4.81
C LYS A 356 -6.67 23.75 -6.20
N ALA A 357 -5.36 23.65 -6.43
CA ALA A 357 -4.75 23.86 -7.74
C ALA A 357 -5.14 22.79 -8.77
N LEU A 358 -5.62 21.60 -8.35
CA LEU A 358 -6.17 20.60 -9.27
C LEU A 358 -7.40 21.10 -10.06
N GLU A 359 -8.10 22.13 -9.61
CA GLU A 359 -9.26 22.71 -10.31
C GLU A 359 -8.90 23.51 -11.54
N ARG A 360 -7.60 23.69 -11.81
CA ARG A 360 -7.10 24.38 -13.01
C ARG A 360 -7.18 23.50 -14.26
N GLU A 361 -7.03 24.14 -15.44
CA GLU A 361 -7.09 23.46 -16.75
C GLU A 361 -5.71 23.35 -17.43
N ASN A 362 -4.71 24.08 -16.94
CA ASN A 362 -3.37 24.07 -17.53
C ASN A 362 -2.67 22.74 -17.27
N GLU A 363 -2.45 21.97 -18.33
CA GLU A 363 -1.87 20.62 -18.27
C GLU A 363 -0.48 20.59 -17.61
N GLU A 364 0.39 21.56 -17.91
CA GLU A 364 1.75 21.63 -17.35
C GLU A 364 1.72 21.92 -15.83
N LEU A 365 0.79 22.79 -15.40
CA LEU A 365 0.56 23.06 -13.97
C LEU A 365 0.01 21.82 -13.28
N LEU A 366 -0.95 21.12 -13.90
CA LEU A 366 -1.53 19.88 -13.35
C LEU A 366 -0.50 18.76 -13.22
N ILE A 367 0.40 18.58 -14.19
CA ILE A 367 1.50 17.61 -14.11
C ILE A 367 2.39 17.89 -12.90
N LEU A 368 2.74 19.15 -12.67
CA LEU A 368 3.57 19.56 -11.55
C LEU A 368 2.86 19.34 -10.22
N VAL A 369 1.59 19.73 -10.12
CA VAL A 369 0.75 19.55 -8.92
C VAL A 369 0.60 18.06 -8.59
N LEU A 370 0.33 17.21 -9.59
CA LEU A 370 0.24 15.77 -9.40
C LEU A 370 1.58 15.15 -8.98
N THR A 371 2.69 15.62 -9.56
CA THR A 371 4.03 15.17 -9.18
C THR A 371 4.31 15.47 -7.71
N PHE A 372 3.90 16.65 -7.25
CA PHE A 372 4.07 17.04 -5.87
C PHE A 372 3.13 16.25 -4.93
N LEU A 373 1.84 16.14 -5.27
CA LEU A 373 0.88 15.33 -4.50
C LEU A 373 1.31 13.87 -4.41
N LYS A 374 1.81 13.28 -5.51
CA LYS A 374 2.36 11.93 -5.51
C LYS A 374 3.54 11.78 -4.53
N LYS A 375 4.44 12.77 -4.46
CA LYS A 375 5.53 12.77 -3.50
C LYS A 375 4.99 12.81 -2.06
N LEU A 376 4.07 13.73 -1.77
CA LEU A 376 3.49 13.90 -0.43
C LEU A 376 2.60 12.71 -0.01
N SER A 377 2.04 11.95 -0.96
CA SER A 377 1.14 10.81 -0.69
C SER A 377 1.83 9.60 -0.05
N ILE A 378 3.14 9.62 0.12
CA ILE A 378 3.90 8.57 0.81
C ILE A 378 3.61 8.63 2.33
N MET A 379 3.50 9.85 2.88
CA MET A 379 3.27 10.05 4.32
C MET A 379 1.79 9.93 4.68
N GLN A 380 1.47 9.16 5.74
CA GLN A 380 0.08 8.92 6.17
C GLN A 380 -0.65 10.21 6.55
N CYS A 381 -0.02 11.13 7.27
CA CYS A 381 -0.63 12.41 7.65
C CYS A 381 -1.05 13.27 6.44
N ASN A 382 -0.32 13.16 5.33
CA ASN A 382 -0.69 13.82 4.08
C ASN A 382 -1.87 13.11 3.39
N LYS A 383 -1.95 11.76 3.45
CA LYS A 383 -3.11 10.99 2.95
C LYS A 383 -4.37 11.36 3.71
N ASP A 384 -4.30 11.47 5.04
CA ASP A 384 -5.43 11.89 5.88
C ASP A 384 -5.93 13.29 5.46
N SER A 385 -5.00 14.24 5.25
CA SER A 385 -5.34 15.57 4.74
C SER A 385 -5.96 15.53 3.34
N MET A 386 -5.46 14.67 2.45
CA MET A 386 -6.01 14.46 1.10
C MET A 386 -7.42 13.85 1.15
N ALA A 387 -7.67 12.95 2.11
CA ALA A 387 -8.98 12.35 2.34
C ALA A 387 -10.01 13.38 2.83
N ASP A 388 -9.62 14.25 3.77
CA ASP A 388 -10.47 15.33 4.29
C ASP A 388 -10.82 16.37 3.20
N LEU A 389 -9.94 16.56 2.22
CA LEU A 389 -10.12 17.49 1.09
C LEU A 389 -10.82 16.85 -0.13
N ASN A 390 -11.29 15.61 -0.01
CA ASN A 390 -11.97 14.87 -1.07
C ASN A 390 -11.19 14.82 -2.40
N ILE A 391 -9.88 14.58 -2.34
CA ILE A 391 -9.02 14.52 -3.53
C ILE A 391 -9.52 13.49 -4.55
N VAL A 392 -10.05 12.35 -4.07
CA VAL A 392 -10.52 11.24 -4.90
C VAL A 392 -11.63 11.67 -5.87
N GLU A 393 -12.48 12.61 -5.49
CA GLU A 393 -13.55 13.14 -6.35
C GLU A 393 -13.02 14.03 -7.46
N LYS A 394 -11.83 14.64 -7.27
CA LYS A 394 -11.22 15.58 -8.22
C LYS A 394 -10.33 14.91 -9.27
N LEU A 395 -9.79 13.71 -8.96
CA LEU A 395 -8.84 13.02 -9.85
C LEU A 395 -9.46 12.38 -11.10
N PRO A 396 -10.68 11.80 -11.10
CA PRO A 396 -11.24 11.09 -12.25
C PRO A 396 -11.39 11.95 -13.52
N ARG A 397 -11.58 13.26 -13.38
CA ARG A 397 -11.61 14.19 -14.51
C ARG A 397 -10.27 14.28 -15.25
N LEU A 398 -9.17 14.06 -14.54
CA LEU A 398 -7.82 14.15 -15.09
C LEU A 398 -7.46 12.95 -15.97
N LEU A 399 -8.20 11.84 -15.83
CA LEU A 399 -8.08 10.66 -16.70
C LEU A 399 -8.70 10.90 -18.09
N ASP A 400 -9.55 11.93 -18.24
CA ASP A 400 -10.22 12.27 -19.49
C ASP A 400 -9.34 13.19 -20.39
N PHE A 401 -8.19 13.69 -19.87
CA PHE A 401 -7.27 14.52 -20.64
C PHE A 401 -6.46 13.68 -21.64
N ASN A 402 -6.31 14.18 -22.87
CA ASN A 402 -5.59 13.48 -23.93
C ASN A 402 -4.04 13.64 -23.82
N LYS A 403 -3.49 13.54 -22.59
CA LYS A 403 -2.05 13.64 -22.34
C LYS A 403 -1.58 12.46 -21.50
N ALA A 404 -0.79 11.58 -22.12
CA ALA A 404 -0.34 10.34 -21.49
C ALA A 404 0.42 10.54 -20.16
N GLU A 405 1.24 11.60 -20.06
CA GLU A 405 1.99 11.93 -18.84
C GLU A 405 1.06 12.30 -17.67
N LEU A 406 0.03 13.11 -17.95
CA LEU A 406 -0.97 13.52 -16.95
C LEU A 406 -1.76 12.31 -16.44
N MET A 407 -2.21 11.45 -17.37
CA MET A 407 -2.90 10.20 -17.04
C MET A 407 -2.03 9.29 -16.18
N HIS A 408 -0.78 9.09 -16.57
CA HIS A 408 0.17 8.24 -15.84
C HIS A 408 0.42 8.72 -14.40
N LEU A 409 0.60 10.05 -14.21
CA LEU A 409 0.79 10.62 -12.88
C LEU A 409 -0.48 10.52 -12.02
N THR A 410 -1.65 10.71 -12.65
CA THR A 410 -2.94 10.55 -11.97
C THR A 410 -3.13 9.12 -11.48
N LEU A 411 -2.86 8.12 -12.34
CA LEU A 411 -2.93 6.70 -11.96
C LEU A 411 -1.92 6.35 -10.85
N LYS A 412 -0.69 6.87 -10.92
CA LYS A 412 0.32 6.69 -9.86
C LYS A 412 -0.10 7.31 -8.53
N LEU A 413 -0.74 8.47 -8.56
CA LEU A 413 -1.27 9.09 -7.34
C LEU A 413 -2.43 8.25 -6.78
N LEU A 414 -3.39 7.83 -7.61
CA LEU A 414 -4.48 6.94 -7.21
C LEU A 414 -3.94 5.65 -6.60
N PHE A 415 -2.92 5.05 -7.21
CA PHE A 415 -2.26 3.87 -6.67
C PHE A 415 -1.65 4.11 -5.28
N ASN A 416 -0.91 5.22 -5.07
CA ASN A 416 -0.39 5.55 -3.74
C ASN A 416 -1.50 5.77 -2.70
N LEU A 417 -2.63 6.35 -3.12
CA LEU A 417 -3.78 6.60 -2.24
C LEU A 417 -4.56 5.32 -1.92
N SER A 418 -4.51 4.30 -2.80
CA SER A 418 -5.24 3.05 -2.61
C SER A 418 -4.70 2.16 -1.48
N PHE A 419 -3.51 2.45 -0.94
CA PHE A 419 -3.00 1.80 0.27
C PHE A 419 -3.77 2.21 1.55
N ASP A 420 -4.53 3.30 1.50
CA ASP A 420 -5.36 3.76 2.61
C ASP A 420 -6.81 3.29 2.45
N ASN A 421 -7.35 2.61 3.47
CA ASN A 421 -8.69 2.02 3.42
C ASN A 421 -9.80 3.07 3.21
N LYS A 422 -9.69 4.25 3.86
CA LYS A 422 -10.69 5.32 3.73
C LYS A 422 -10.72 5.89 2.31
N LEU A 423 -9.53 6.04 1.71
CA LEU A 423 -9.39 6.54 0.36
C LEU A 423 -9.84 5.49 -0.68
N ARG A 424 -9.55 4.19 -0.46
CA ARG A 424 -10.10 3.09 -1.29
C ARG A 424 -11.61 3.12 -1.29
N TYR A 425 -12.22 3.16 -0.12
CA TYR A 425 -13.68 3.25 -0.01
C TYR A 425 -14.26 4.45 -0.78
N LYS A 426 -13.62 5.63 -0.70
CA LYS A 426 -14.02 6.80 -1.51
C LYS A 426 -13.86 6.58 -3.02
N MET A 427 -12.82 5.86 -3.46
CA MET A 427 -12.61 5.53 -4.88
C MET A 427 -13.73 4.66 -5.43
N ILE A 428 -14.14 3.67 -4.65
CA ILE A 428 -15.21 2.75 -4.98
C ILE A 428 -16.54 3.50 -5.06
N LYS A 429 -16.88 4.27 -4.03
CA LYS A 429 -18.08 5.08 -3.96
C LYS A 429 -18.15 6.16 -5.05
N GLY A 430 -17.00 6.68 -5.47
CA GLY A 430 -16.84 7.64 -6.57
C GLY A 430 -16.97 7.04 -7.97
N ASN A 431 -17.34 5.77 -8.09
CA ASN A 431 -17.52 5.05 -9.36
C ASN A 431 -16.28 5.11 -10.30
N LEU A 432 -15.08 4.98 -9.70
CA LEU A 432 -13.81 4.99 -10.44
C LEU A 432 -13.59 3.69 -11.23
N LEU A 433 -14.13 2.57 -10.74
CA LEU A 433 -13.94 1.23 -11.29
C LEU A 433 -14.26 1.12 -12.80
N PRO A 434 -15.43 1.57 -13.32
CA PRO A 434 -15.74 1.50 -14.74
C PRO A 434 -14.74 2.30 -15.61
N LYS A 435 -14.25 3.45 -15.12
CA LYS A 435 -13.24 4.25 -15.84
C LYS A 435 -11.92 3.49 -15.97
N LEU A 436 -11.47 2.85 -14.90
CA LEU A 436 -10.23 2.07 -14.90
C LEU A 436 -10.33 0.87 -15.84
N ILE A 437 -11.46 0.17 -15.84
CA ILE A 437 -11.69 -0.97 -16.73
C ILE A 437 -11.65 -0.55 -18.20
N ASN A 438 -12.27 0.58 -18.55
CA ASN A 438 -12.22 1.11 -19.91
C ASN A 438 -10.79 1.47 -20.36
N LEU A 439 -9.92 1.84 -19.42
CA LEU A 439 -8.52 2.18 -19.70
C LEU A 439 -7.60 0.95 -19.79
N LEU A 440 -8.05 -0.27 -19.43
CA LEU A 440 -7.26 -1.50 -19.55
C LEU A 440 -6.81 -1.81 -20.99
N SER A 441 -7.49 -1.25 -21.99
CA SER A 441 -7.13 -1.42 -23.40
C SER A 441 -5.88 -0.61 -23.81
N ASP A 442 -5.36 0.30 -22.95
CA ASP A 442 -4.13 1.05 -23.21
C ASP A 442 -2.92 0.35 -22.61
N ASP A 443 -2.18 -0.38 -23.42
CA ASP A 443 -0.98 -1.16 -23.02
C ASP A 443 0.03 -0.35 -22.22
N ARG A 444 0.12 0.98 -22.44
CA ARG A 444 1.08 1.88 -21.76
C ARG A 444 0.81 2.03 -20.27
N HIS A 445 -0.43 1.84 -19.85
CA HIS A 445 -0.87 2.08 -18.48
C HIS A 445 -1.45 0.81 -17.82
N GLN A 446 -1.51 -0.29 -18.56
CA GLN A 446 -2.15 -1.55 -18.16
C GLN A 446 -1.63 -2.06 -16.81
N GLU A 447 -0.30 -2.07 -16.62
CA GLU A 447 0.32 -2.58 -15.37
C GLU A 447 -0.14 -1.79 -14.14
N ILE A 448 -0.12 -0.46 -14.19
CA ILE A 448 -0.52 0.36 -13.04
C ILE A 448 -2.03 0.30 -12.78
N ILE A 449 -2.83 0.14 -13.83
CA ILE A 449 -4.27 -0.03 -13.71
C ILE A 449 -4.58 -1.37 -13.05
N LEU A 450 -3.92 -2.46 -13.46
CA LEU A 450 -4.07 -3.78 -12.85
C LEU A 450 -3.70 -3.77 -11.36
N LYS A 451 -2.58 -3.14 -11.00
CA LYS A 451 -2.18 -2.96 -9.59
C LYS A 451 -3.22 -2.17 -8.79
N LEU A 452 -3.80 -1.13 -9.38
CA LEU A 452 -4.85 -0.36 -8.73
C LEU A 452 -6.15 -1.17 -8.59
N LEU A 453 -6.56 -1.92 -9.62
CA LEU A 453 -7.71 -2.81 -9.56
C LEU A 453 -7.52 -3.93 -8.52
N TYR A 454 -6.29 -4.46 -8.40
CA TYR A 454 -5.93 -5.42 -7.37
C TYR A 454 -6.16 -4.84 -5.97
N HIS A 455 -5.70 -3.61 -5.69
CA HIS A 455 -5.97 -2.96 -4.40
C HIS A 455 -7.46 -2.70 -4.16
N LEU A 456 -8.22 -2.34 -5.20
CA LEU A 456 -9.67 -2.12 -5.08
C LEU A 456 -10.43 -3.43 -4.85
N SER A 457 -9.91 -4.57 -5.33
CA SER A 457 -10.53 -5.89 -5.16
C SER A 457 -10.33 -6.49 -3.77
N TYR A 458 -9.56 -5.83 -2.90
CA TYR A 458 -9.35 -6.29 -1.53
C TYR A 458 -10.63 -6.28 -0.69
N ASP A 459 -11.50 -5.29 -0.91
CA ASP A 459 -12.76 -5.16 -0.19
C ASP A 459 -13.82 -6.11 -0.76
N ASP A 460 -14.43 -6.97 0.04
CA ASP A 460 -15.40 -7.99 -0.38
C ASP A 460 -16.67 -7.38 -1.00
N GLU A 461 -17.13 -6.23 -0.50
CA GLU A 461 -18.30 -5.51 -1.05
C GLU A 461 -18.08 -5.06 -2.50
N VAL A 462 -16.82 -4.96 -2.95
CA VAL A 462 -16.47 -4.48 -4.30
C VAL A 462 -16.34 -5.62 -5.29
N LYS A 463 -15.93 -6.80 -4.83
CA LYS A 463 -15.69 -7.96 -5.71
C LYS A 463 -16.85 -8.25 -6.67
N PRO A 464 -18.12 -8.24 -6.23
CA PRO A 464 -19.25 -8.45 -7.15
C PRO A 464 -19.41 -7.39 -8.24
N GLN A 465 -18.88 -6.16 -8.05
CA GLN A 465 -18.97 -5.09 -9.04
C GLN A 465 -18.09 -5.33 -10.29
N PHE A 466 -17.14 -6.27 -10.20
CA PHE A 466 -16.30 -6.68 -11.32
C PHE A 466 -17.01 -7.64 -12.30
N ILE A 467 -18.20 -8.12 -12.01
CA ILE A 467 -18.87 -9.21 -12.76
C ILE A 467 -18.86 -9.01 -14.28
N ASP A 468 -19.11 -7.79 -14.74
CA ASP A 468 -19.15 -7.47 -16.18
C ASP A 468 -17.75 -7.44 -16.82
N SER A 469 -16.71 -7.24 -16.01
CA SER A 469 -15.31 -7.07 -16.45
C SER A 469 -14.49 -8.34 -16.35
N VAL A 470 -14.91 -9.29 -15.48
CA VAL A 470 -14.19 -10.56 -15.24
C VAL A 470 -13.91 -11.29 -16.55
N GLY A 471 -14.90 -11.32 -17.46
CA GLY A 471 -14.74 -11.96 -18.76
C GLY A 471 -13.60 -11.36 -19.60
N LEU A 472 -13.44 -10.03 -19.59
CA LEU A 472 -12.36 -9.33 -20.28
C LEU A 472 -11.00 -9.64 -19.63
N ILE A 473 -10.93 -9.56 -18.30
CA ILE A 473 -9.71 -9.84 -17.54
C ILE A 473 -9.23 -11.27 -17.79
N MET A 474 -10.14 -12.25 -17.80
CA MET A 474 -9.80 -13.66 -18.10
C MET A 474 -9.35 -13.87 -19.54
N ASP A 475 -9.97 -13.20 -20.52
CA ASP A 475 -9.51 -13.27 -21.91
C ASP A 475 -8.10 -12.67 -22.07
N MET A 476 -7.79 -11.56 -21.37
CA MET A 476 -6.46 -10.96 -21.31
C MET A 476 -5.44 -11.89 -20.62
N LEU A 477 -5.82 -12.55 -19.52
CA LEU A 477 -4.98 -13.51 -18.80
C LEU A 477 -4.56 -14.68 -19.68
N LEU A 478 -5.46 -15.19 -20.52
CA LEU A 478 -5.17 -16.32 -21.41
C LEU A 478 -4.31 -15.92 -22.61
N LEU A 479 -4.35 -14.63 -23.04
CA LEU A 479 -3.58 -14.12 -24.17
C LEU A 479 -2.15 -13.69 -23.79
N ASN A 480 -1.94 -13.14 -22.60
CA ASN A 480 -0.70 -12.48 -22.17
C ASN A 480 0.21 -13.37 -21.32
N VAL A 481 0.44 -14.60 -21.72
CA VAL A 481 1.27 -15.57 -20.96
C VAL A 481 2.72 -15.11 -20.86
N GLY A 482 3.24 -14.97 -19.63
CA GLY A 482 4.66 -14.69 -19.34
C GLY A 482 5.09 -13.23 -19.41
N ASN A 483 4.15 -12.28 -19.53
CA ASN A 483 4.42 -10.85 -19.44
C ASN A 483 4.56 -10.40 -17.97
N GLU A 484 5.23 -9.26 -17.72
CA GLU A 484 5.37 -8.68 -16.37
C GLU A 484 4.02 -8.41 -15.67
N SER A 485 2.98 -8.09 -16.46
CA SER A 485 1.62 -7.88 -15.96
C SER A 485 0.88 -9.17 -15.58
N ASP A 486 1.38 -10.34 -15.96
CA ASP A 486 0.72 -11.62 -15.80
C ASP A 486 0.49 -11.98 -14.32
N GLN A 487 1.52 -11.82 -13.50
CA GLN A 487 1.42 -12.11 -12.06
C GLN A 487 0.40 -11.20 -11.34
N VAL A 488 0.39 -9.91 -11.65
CA VAL A 488 -0.57 -8.96 -11.06
C VAL A 488 -2.00 -9.29 -11.51
N MET A 489 -2.16 -9.73 -12.75
CA MET A 489 -3.46 -10.15 -13.29
C MET A 489 -3.97 -11.41 -12.61
N ILE A 490 -3.08 -12.40 -12.39
CA ILE A 490 -3.43 -13.62 -11.64
C ILE A 490 -3.82 -13.26 -10.21
N ALA A 491 -3.04 -12.40 -9.52
CA ALA A 491 -3.35 -11.96 -8.16
C ALA A 491 -4.71 -11.25 -8.07
N LEU A 492 -5.03 -10.38 -9.04
CA LEU A 492 -6.38 -9.79 -9.14
C LEU A 492 -7.46 -10.86 -9.30
N CYS A 493 -7.22 -11.86 -10.17
CA CYS A 493 -8.18 -12.94 -10.39
C CYS A 493 -8.34 -13.84 -9.15
N ILE A 494 -7.30 -14.05 -8.34
CA ILE A 494 -7.39 -14.76 -7.05
C ILE A 494 -8.39 -14.04 -6.13
N ASN A 495 -8.24 -12.72 -5.95
CA ASN A 495 -9.16 -11.95 -5.12
C ASN A 495 -10.60 -11.98 -5.64
N LEU A 496 -10.77 -11.87 -6.98
CA LEU A 496 -12.09 -11.88 -7.59
C LEU A 496 -12.76 -13.25 -7.53
N ALA A 497 -11.98 -14.33 -7.51
CA ALA A 497 -12.49 -15.71 -7.45
C ALA A 497 -13.20 -16.05 -6.13
N VAL A 498 -12.94 -15.31 -5.06
CA VAL A 498 -13.65 -15.44 -3.76
C VAL A 498 -15.15 -15.12 -3.90
N SER A 499 -15.55 -14.32 -4.88
CA SER A 499 -16.98 -14.06 -5.17
C SER A 499 -17.57 -15.12 -6.09
N ALA A 500 -18.60 -15.83 -5.63
CA ALA A 500 -19.27 -16.88 -6.40
C ALA A 500 -19.76 -16.44 -7.78
N SER A 501 -20.27 -15.21 -7.90
CA SER A 501 -20.72 -14.64 -9.17
C SER A 501 -19.55 -14.43 -10.14
N ASN A 502 -18.41 -13.98 -9.65
CA ASN A 502 -17.21 -13.78 -10.46
C ASN A 502 -16.59 -15.14 -10.84
N ALA A 503 -16.47 -16.07 -9.90
CA ALA A 503 -15.96 -17.43 -10.14
C ALA A 503 -16.74 -18.11 -11.29
N GLN A 504 -18.06 -18.01 -11.28
CA GLN A 504 -18.90 -18.53 -12.35
C GLN A 504 -18.63 -17.84 -13.70
N GLN A 505 -18.34 -16.52 -13.73
CA GLN A 505 -17.99 -15.80 -14.95
C GLN A 505 -16.59 -16.18 -15.47
N MET A 506 -15.63 -16.45 -14.57
CA MET A 506 -14.26 -16.83 -14.94
C MET A 506 -14.22 -18.07 -15.80
N ILE A 507 -15.02 -19.07 -15.47
CA ILE A 507 -15.04 -20.37 -16.16
C ILE A 507 -15.99 -20.42 -17.37
N LYS A 508 -16.83 -19.42 -17.59
CA LYS A 508 -17.69 -19.35 -18.79
C LYS A 508 -16.85 -19.42 -20.07
N LYS A 509 -17.49 -19.79 -21.18
CA LYS A 509 -16.85 -20.00 -22.50
C LYS A 509 -15.82 -21.15 -22.50
N ASN A 510 -15.99 -22.14 -21.64
CA ASN A 510 -15.09 -23.30 -21.53
C ASN A 510 -13.61 -22.90 -21.27
N ARG A 511 -13.38 -21.89 -20.40
CA ARG A 511 -12.02 -21.44 -20.07
C ARG A 511 -11.31 -22.36 -19.09
N LEU A 512 -12.05 -23.10 -18.25
CA LEU A 512 -11.48 -23.96 -17.20
C LEU A 512 -10.40 -24.93 -17.73
N PRO A 513 -10.62 -25.69 -18.81
CA PRO A 513 -9.58 -26.60 -19.35
C PRO A 513 -8.31 -25.86 -19.76
N SER A 514 -8.42 -24.66 -20.34
CA SER A 514 -7.26 -23.87 -20.76
C SER A 514 -6.44 -23.38 -19.57
N ILE A 515 -7.12 -22.94 -18.49
CA ILE A 515 -6.48 -22.49 -17.27
C ILE A 515 -5.79 -23.66 -16.55
N MET A 516 -6.48 -24.81 -16.42
CA MET A 516 -5.94 -26.03 -15.84
C MET A 516 -4.68 -26.51 -16.60
N THR A 517 -4.76 -26.57 -17.92
CA THR A 517 -3.61 -26.95 -18.77
C THR A 517 -2.42 -26.01 -18.53
N ARG A 518 -2.67 -24.69 -18.46
CA ARG A 518 -1.64 -23.70 -18.19
C ARG A 518 -1.05 -23.87 -16.79
N ALA A 519 -1.88 -24.08 -15.77
CA ALA A 519 -1.45 -24.25 -14.38
C ALA A 519 -0.54 -25.49 -14.23
N PHE A 520 -0.90 -26.62 -14.83
CA PHE A 520 -0.09 -27.86 -14.81
C PHE A 520 1.19 -27.74 -15.63
N THR A 521 1.12 -27.15 -16.83
CA THR A 521 2.30 -27.06 -17.73
C THR A 521 3.43 -26.27 -17.10
N TYR A 522 3.11 -25.19 -16.40
CA TYR A 522 4.08 -24.29 -15.78
C TYR A 522 4.24 -24.50 -14.27
N GLN A 523 3.51 -25.43 -13.67
CA GLN A 523 3.40 -25.61 -12.21
C GLN A 523 3.19 -24.27 -11.50
N ASN A 524 2.22 -23.48 -12.01
CA ASN A 524 1.99 -22.13 -11.52
C ASN A 524 1.07 -22.15 -10.28
N THR A 525 1.67 -21.94 -9.11
CA THR A 525 0.99 -21.94 -7.80
C THR A 525 -0.11 -20.91 -7.72
N LEU A 526 0.10 -19.69 -8.26
CA LEU A 526 -0.91 -18.64 -8.22
C LEU A 526 -2.14 -18.96 -9.07
N LEU A 527 -1.96 -19.58 -10.25
CA LEU A 527 -3.11 -20.04 -11.03
C LEU A 527 -3.85 -21.16 -10.31
N MET A 528 -3.12 -22.05 -9.63
CA MET A 528 -3.75 -23.13 -8.86
C MET A 528 -4.52 -22.56 -7.66
N LYS A 529 -4.00 -21.51 -6.99
CA LYS A 529 -4.72 -20.78 -5.94
C LYS A 529 -6.03 -20.17 -6.45
N MET A 530 -6.00 -19.54 -7.62
CA MET A 530 -7.21 -19.03 -8.25
C MET A 530 -8.24 -20.14 -8.51
N LEU A 531 -7.79 -21.29 -9.01
CA LEU A 531 -8.64 -22.46 -9.26
C LEU A 531 -9.17 -23.07 -7.97
N HIS A 532 -8.36 -23.08 -6.90
CA HIS A 532 -8.77 -23.47 -5.56
C HIS A 532 -9.96 -22.61 -5.09
N ASN A 533 -9.85 -21.27 -5.12
CA ASN A 533 -10.94 -20.38 -4.75
C ASN A 533 -12.19 -20.59 -5.65
N ILE A 534 -12.02 -20.86 -6.94
CA ILE A 534 -13.15 -21.16 -7.84
C ILE A 534 -13.83 -22.47 -7.45
N SER A 535 -13.08 -23.50 -7.03
CA SER A 535 -13.61 -24.82 -6.67
C SER A 535 -14.45 -24.83 -5.38
N GLU A 536 -14.27 -23.83 -4.51
CA GLU A 536 -14.98 -23.68 -3.25
C GLU A 536 -16.49 -23.52 -3.45
N HIS A 537 -16.91 -22.82 -4.50
CA HIS A 537 -18.32 -22.50 -4.72
C HIS A 537 -19.13 -23.70 -5.25
N SER A 538 -20.29 -23.95 -4.68
CA SER A 538 -21.20 -25.03 -5.06
C SER A 538 -21.59 -25.02 -6.55
N THR A 539 -21.64 -23.83 -7.18
CA THR A 539 -22.01 -23.65 -8.59
C THR A 539 -20.92 -24.05 -9.59
N THR A 540 -19.66 -24.10 -9.15
CA THR A 540 -18.49 -24.35 -10.02
C THR A 540 -17.79 -25.67 -9.68
N ARG A 541 -17.92 -26.12 -8.45
CA ARG A 541 -17.29 -27.32 -7.87
C ARG A 541 -17.39 -28.57 -8.77
N ALA A 542 -18.58 -28.89 -9.27
CA ALA A 542 -18.81 -30.09 -10.08
C ALA A 542 -18.02 -30.10 -11.40
N LEU A 543 -17.56 -28.94 -11.90
CA LEU A 543 -16.81 -28.87 -13.15
C LEU A 543 -15.35 -29.36 -12.99
N PHE A 544 -14.85 -29.45 -11.75
CA PHE A 544 -13.50 -29.94 -11.48
C PHE A 544 -13.40 -31.47 -11.46
N VAL A 545 -14.52 -32.21 -11.48
CA VAL A 545 -14.55 -33.68 -11.48
C VAL A 545 -13.73 -34.27 -12.62
N GLU A 546 -13.77 -33.66 -13.81
CA GLU A 546 -13.01 -34.10 -14.98
C GLU A 546 -11.47 -34.03 -14.75
N PHE A 547 -11.01 -33.22 -13.82
CA PHE A 547 -9.58 -32.96 -13.56
C PHE A 547 -9.04 -33.65 -12.31
N VAL A 548 -9.89 -34.36 -11.56
CA VAL A 548 -9.49 -35.03 -10.30
C VAL A 548 -8.28 -35.93 -10.46
N GLY A 549 -8.22 -36.70 -11.55
CA GLY A 549 -7.09 -37.56 -11.84
C GLY A 549 -5.78 -36.84 -12.08
N ASP A 550 -5.83 -35.74 -12.85
CA ASP A 550 -4.64 -34.90 -13.10
C ASP A 550 -4.18 -34.19 -11.83
N ILE A 551 -5.11 -33.70 -11.00
CA ILE A 551 -4.81 -33.04 -9.73
C ILE A 551 -4.19 -34.05 -8.74
N ALA A 552 -4.79 -35.21 -8.56
CA ALA A 552 -4.28 -36.26 -7.66
C ALA A 552 -2.87 -36.73 -8.09
N LYS A 553 -2.64 -36.88 -9.41
CA LYS A 553 -1.33 -37.18 -9.95
C LYS A 553 -0.31 -36.07 -9.63
N ALA A 554 -0.70 -34.81 -9.81
CA ALA A 554 0.16 -33.67 -9.53
C ALA A 554 0.54 -33.59 -8.04
N VAL A 555 -0.36 -33.92 -7.11
CA VAL A 555 -0.07 -34.01 -5.67
C VAL A 555 1.07 -34.97 -5.37
N VAL A 556 1.08 -36.16 -6.01
CA VAL A 556 2.08 -37.19 -5.73
C VAL A 556 3.41 -36.96 -6.45
N GLU A 557 3.38 -36.40 -7.67
CA GLU A 557 4.57 -36.23 -8.54
C GLU A 557 5.29 -34.89 -8.36
N SER A 558 4.61 -33.80 -7.94
CA SER A 558 5.23 -32.48 -7.78
C SER A 558 6.14 -32.43 -6.57
N LYS A 559 7.17 -31.57 -6.68
CA LYS A 559 8.11 -31.27 -5.59
C LYS A 559 7.89 -29.90 -4.97
N ASP A 560 7.03 -29.10 -5.59
CA ASP A 560 6.67 -27.76 -5.13
C ASP A 560 5.54 -27.92 -4.10
N GLU A 561 5.85 -27.69 -2.83
CA GLU A 561 4.91 -27.86 -1.71
C GLU A 561 3.75 -26.86 -1.79
N ASP A 562 4.00 -25.63 -2.24
CA ASP A 562 2.97 -24.61 -2.41
C ASP A 562 1.99 -24.99 -3.52
N PHE A 563 2.50 -25.49 -4.63
CA PHE A 563 1.66 -25.97 -5.72
C PHE A 563 0.82 -27.19 -5.29
N VAL A 564 1.43 -28.11 -4.55
CA VAL A 564 0.75 -29.31 -3.99
C VAL A 564 -0.34 -28.89 -3.01
N ARG A 565 -0.09 -27.89 -2.15
CA ARG A 565 -1.08 -27.39 -1.19
C ARG A 565 -2.35 -26.90 -1.89
N GLU A 566 -2.21 -26.10 -2.96
CA GLU A 566 -3.36 -25.62 -3.72
C GLU A 566 -4.09 -26.74 -4.49
N CYS A 567 -3.36 -27.75 -4.96
CA CYS A 567 -3.95 -28.95 -5.57
C CYS A 567 -4.81 -29.72 -4.57
N ILE A 568 -4.29 -29.90 -3.34
CA ILE A 568 -5.02 -30.56 -2.25
C ILE A 568 -6.25 -29.75 -1.87
N GLY A 569 -6.13 -28.41 -1.81
CA GLY A 569 -7.25 -27.53 -1.53
C GLY A 569 -8.41 -27.69 -2.53
N ILE A 570 -8.09 -27.80 -3.84
CA ILE A 570 -9.13 -28.11 -4.84
C ILE A 570 -9.81 -29.45 -4.53
N LEU A 571 -9.03 -30.52 -4.29
CA LEU A 571 -9.60 -31.84 -3.96
C LEU A 571 -10.46 -31.79 -2.71
N SER A 572 -10.03 -31.07 -1.68
CA SER A 572 -10.76 -30.89 -0.41
C SER A 572 -12.14 -30.25 -0.59
N ASN A 573 -12.27 -29.35 -1.57
CA ASN A 573 -13.53 -28.68 -1.89
C ASN A 573 -14.53 -29.59 -2.63
N LEU A 574 -14.07 -30.75 -3.16
CA LEU A 574 -14.91 -31.64 -3.97
C LEU A 574 -15.74 -32.62 -3.12
N ASN A 575 -16.51 -32.10 -2.17
CA ASN A 575 -17.49 -32.91 -1.45
C ASN A 575 -18.69 -33.20 -2.37
N LEU A 576 -18.57 -34.20 -3.22
CA LEU A 576 -19.55 -34.62 -4.20
C LEU A 576 -19.84 -36.13 -4.05
N PRO A 577 -21.11 -36.54 -3.94
CA PRO A 577 -21.50 -37.94 -3.73
C PRO A 577 -21.16 -38.85 -4.92
N GLU A 578 -20.81 -38.26 -6.07
CA GLU A 578 -20.47 -38.99 -7.31
C GLU A 578 -19.00 -39.44 -7.35
N LEU A 579 -18.14 -38.94 -6.43
CA LEU A 579 -16.71 -39.27 -6.40
C LEU A 579 -16.44 -40.49 -5.54
N ASP A 580 -15.83 -41.51 -6.12
CA ASP A 580 -15.28 -42.67 -5.39
C ASP A 580 -13.87 -42.35 -4.88
N TRP A 581 -13.82 -41.76 -3.66
CA TRP A 581 -12.55 -41.43 -3.00
C TRP A 581 -11.68 -42.63 -2.73
N ALA A 582 -12.30 -43.81 -2.49
CA ALA A 582 -11.54 -45.03 -2.26
C ALA A 582 -10.75 -45.47 -3.51
N GLU A 583 -11.35 -45.33 -4.69
CA GLU A 583 -10.66 -45.63 -5.95
C GLU A 583 -9.54 -44.62 -6.25
N ILE A 584 -9.79 -43.31 -6.05
CA ILE A 584 -8.82 -42.20 -6.25
C ILE A 584 -7.59 -42.44 -5.35
N PHE A 585 -7.80 -42.65 -4.05
CA PHE A 585 -6.71 -42.85 -3.08
C PHE A 585 -5.88 -44.09 -3.38
N LYS A 586 -6.49 -45.17 -3.84
CA LYS A 586 -5.77 -46.39 -4.25
C LYS A 586 -5.02 -46.23 -5.57
N HIS A 587 -5.65 -45.62 -6.59
CA HIS A 587 -5.07 -45.53 -7.93
C HIS A 587 -3.80 -44.68 -7.95
N PHE A 588 -3.78 -43.57 -7.17
CA PHE A 588 -2.67 -42.63 -7.10
C PHE A 588 -1.73 -42.88 -5.89
N ASP A 589 -1.95 -43.93 -5.08
CA ASP A 589 -1.18 -44.22 -3.84
C ASP A 589 -1.08 -43.04 -2.87
N MET A 590 -2.17 -42.28 -2.77
CA MET A 590 -2.22 -41.05 -1.94
C MET A 590 -2.01 -41.36 -0.46
N ILE A 591 -2.46 -42.54 0.05
CA ILE A 591 -2.27 -42.93 1.45
C ILE A 591 -0.78 -42.98 1.81
N THR A 592 0.04 -43.64 0.99
CA THR A 592 1.48 -43.74 1.24
C THR A 592 2.16 -42.39 1.15
N TRP A 593 1.72 -41.53 0.23
CA TRP A 593 2.22 -40.16 0.11
C TRP A 593 1.88 -39.33 1.34
N ILE A 594 0.62 -39.32 1.80
CA ILE A 594 0.17 -38.59 2.99
C ILE A 594 0.91 -39.11 4.24
N GLU A 595 1.00 -40.44 4.46
CA GLU A 595 1.71 -41.02 5.60
C GLU A 595 3.19 -40.61 5.65
N LYS A 596 3.82 -40.41 4.50
CA LYS A 596 5.20 -39.96 4.41
C LYS A 596 5.29 -38.46 4.73
N THR A 597 4.41 -37.64 4.18
CA THR A 597 4.39 -36.19 4.37
C THR A 597 4.12 -35.83 5.81
N LEU A 598 3.12 -36.43 6.46
CA LEU A 598 2.79 -36.20 7.87
C LEU A 598 3.90 -36.65 8.87
N LYS A 599 4.82 -37.52 8.46
CA LYS A 599 5.95 -37.95 9.31
C LYS A 599 7.18 -37.07 9.19
N THR A 600 7.25 -36.20 8.20
CA THR A 600 8.40 -35.34 7.96
C THR A 600 8.31 -34.13 8.89
N ASN A 601 9.16 -34.08 9.93
CA ASN A 601 9.17 -32.99 10.92
C ASN A 601 9.40 -31.58 10.38
N ASN A 602 9.51 -31.40 9.08
CA ASN A 602 9.74 -30.13 8.36
C ASN A 602 8.62 -29.79 7.38
N SER A 603 7.48 -30.46 7.42
CA SER A 603 6.37 -30.11 6.53
C SER A 603 5.76 -28.76 6.97
N ASP A 604 5.38 -27.96 5.99
CA ASP A 604 4.65 -26.70 6.23
C ASP A 604 3.33 -26.99 6.96
N VAL A 605 3.05 -26.22 8.02
CA VAL A 605 1.84 -26.35 8.84
C VAL A 605 0.58 -26.19 7.98
N GLN A 606 0.61 -25.31 6.99
CA GLN A 606 -0.48 -25.07 6.06
C GLN A 606 -0.73 -26.28 5.15
N LEU A 607 0.34 -26.98 4.71
CA LEU A 607 0.20 -28.20 3.93
C LEU A 607 -0.43 -29.32 4.78
N ILE A 608 0.01 -29.44 6.03
CA ILE A 608 -0.57 -30.42 7.00
C ILE A 608 -2.07 -30.15 7.17
N LEU A 609 -2.47 -28.90 7.38
CA LEU A 609 -3.87 -28.50 7.53
C LEU A 609 -4.68 -28.91 6.28
N GLN A 610 -4.22 -28.56 5.07
CA GLN A 610 -4.93 -28.91 3.84
C GLN A 610 -5.04 -30.44 3.65
N ILE A 611 -4.03 -31.21 4.07
CA ILE A 611 -4.10 -32.68 4.04
C ILE A 611 -5.19 -33.17 4.99
N ILE A 612 -5.30 -32.60 6.19
CA ILE A 612 -6.33 -32.99 7.17
C ILE A 612 -7.73 -32.66 6.62
N VAL A 613 -7.93 -31.50 6.03
CA VAL A 613 -9.20 -31.13 5.37
C VAL A 613 -9.57 -32.11 4.27
N LEU A 614 -8.60 -32.50 3.40
CA LEU A 614 -8.81 -33.52 2.37
C LEU A 614 -9.23 -34.86 3.00
N LEU A 615 -8.58 -35.25 4.09
CA LEU A 615 -8.95 -36.49 4.79
C LEU A 615 -10.37 -36.44 5.35
N GLY A 616 -10.81 -35.28 5.84
CA GLY A 616 -12.19 -35.05 6.28
C GLY A 616 -13.20 -35.21 5.14
N THR A 617 -12.95 -34.55 4.01
CA THR A 617 -13.78 -34.68 2.81
C THR A 617 -13.80 -36.12 2.29
N ALA A 618 -12.65 -36.79 2.18
CA ALA A 618 -12.56 -38.15 1.70
C ALA A 618 -13.17 -39.17 2.67
N ALA A 619 -13.18 -38.90 3.99
CA ALA A 619 -13.81 -39.77 4.99
C ALA A 619 -15.34 -39.77 4.90
N SER A 620 -15.96 -38.83 4.18
CA SER A 620 -17.39 -38.87 3.88
C SER A 620 -17.78 -40.09 3.02
N ASP A 621 -16.86 -40.59 2.19
CA ASP A 621 -17.04 -41.82 1.42
C ASP A 621 -16.79 -43.05 2.28
N GLU A 622 -17.77 -43.95 2.37
CA GLU A 622 -17.72 -45.16 3.16
C GLU A 622 -16.53 -46.07 2.81
N GLY A 623 -16.23 -46.21 1.52
CA GLY A 623 -15.10 -46.98 1.02
C GLY A 623 -13.76 -46.40 1.44
N CYS A 624 -13.61 -45.07 1.36
CA CYS A 624 -12.41 -44.36 1.77
C CYS A 624 -12.23 -44.37 3.29
N SER A 625 -13.29 -44.12 4.07
CA SER A 625 -13.27 -44.20 5.53
C SER A 625 -12.71 -45.53 6.03
N LYS A 626 -13.12 -46.65 5.43
CA LYS A 626 -12.57 -47.96 5.72
C LYS A 626 -11.08 -48.10 5.36
N LEU A 627 -10.64 -47.49 4.28
CA LEU A 627 -9.22 -47.48 3.87
C LEU A 627 -8.37 -46.67 4.85
N LEU A 628 -8.86 -45.54 5.30
CA LEU A 628 -8.18 -44.67 6.29
C LEU A 628 -7.99 -45.41 7.61
N CYS A 629 -9.01 -46.13 8.08
CA CYS A 629 -8.94 -46.95 9.29
C CYS A 629 -7.99 -48.16 9.12
N GLY A 630 -7.87 -48.73 7.91
CA GLY A 630 -6.93 -49.80 7.62
C GLY A 630 -5.46 -49.38 7.51
N SER A 631 -5.20 -48.06 7.44
CA SER A 631 -3.87 -47.42 7.34
C SER A 631 -3.35 -46.97 8.72
N LYS A 632 -2.15 -46.35 8.71
CA LYS A 632 -1.59 -45.71 9.90
C LYS A 632 -2.07 -44.28 10.09
N LEU A 633 -2.89 -43.76 9.17
CA LEU A 633 -3.27 -42.35 9.16
C LEU A 633 -4.03 -41.95 10.43
N MET A 634 -5.00 -42.74 10.89
CA MET A 634 -5.73 -42.42 12.12
C MET A 634 -4.82 -42.31 13.34
N LYS A 635 -3.76 -43.14 13.43
CA LYS A 635 -2.75 -43.02 14.51
C LYS A 635 -1.88 -41.78 14.35
N ASN A 636 -1.48 -41.46 13.10
CA ASN A 636 -0.72 -40.27 12.83
C ASN A 636 -1.53 -38.98 13.14
N LEU A 637 -2.85 -38.96 12.89
CA LEU A 637 -3.72 -37.83 13.27
C LEU A 637 -3.80 -37.65 14.81
N ILE A 638 -3.85 -38.75 15.57
CA ILE A 638 -3.81 -38.67 17.05
C ILE A 638 -2.45 -38.16 17.54
N GLU A 639 -1.34 -38.52 16.89
CA GLU A 639 -0.02 -37.97 17.19
C GLU A 639 0.06 -36.48 16.84
N LEU A 640 -0.53 -36.06 15.72
CA LEU A 640 -0.65 -34.66 15.37
C LEU A 640 -1.49 -33.88 16.38
N LEU A 641 -2.61 -34.41 16.82
CA LEU A 641 -3.44 -33.81 17.85
C LEU A 641 -2.63 -33.56 19.15
N LYS A 642 -1.73 -34.48 19.51
CA LYS A 642 -0.85 -34.35 20.68
C LYS A 642 0.21 -33.26 20.50
N THR A 643 0.72 -33.07 19.28
CA THR A 643 1.82 -32.13 18.98
C THR A 643 1.35 -30.71 18.71
N HIS A 644 0.10 -30.55 18.22
CA HIS A 644 -0.49 -29.27 17.84
C HIS A 644 -1.72 -28.90 18.68
N GLN A 645 -1.71 -29.22 19.98
CA GLN A 645 -2.83 -28.94 20.90
C GLN A 645 -3.15 -27.44 21.04
N GLU A 646 -2.19 -26.55 20.73
CA GLU A 646 -2.36 -25.09 20.83
C GLU A 646 -2.94 -24.47 19.55
N ASP A 647 -3.06 -25.26 18.46
CA ASP A 647 -3.60 -24.80 17.18
C ASP A 647 -5.05 -25.29 17.05
N ASP A 648 -5.98 -24.40 17.40
CA ASP A 648 -7.41 -24.68 17.41
C ASP A 648 -7.93 -25.16 16.06
N GLU A 649 -7.35 -24.66 14.94
CA GLU A 649 -7.79 -25.00 13.59
C GLU A 649 -7.40 -26.45 13.23
N ILE A 650 -6.14 -26.82 13.47
CA ILE A 650 -5.69 -28.22 13.27
C ILE A 650 -6.50 -29.17 14.13
N VAL A 651 -6.72 -28.83 15.41
CA VAL A 651 -7.52 -29.64 16.31
C VAL A 651 -8.93 -29.83 15.78
N LEU A 652 -9.59 -28.77 15.37
CA LEU A 652 -10.95 -28.76 14.84
C LEU A 652 -11.07 -29.63 13.57
N GLN A 653 -10.15 -29.50 12.63
CA GLN A 653 -10.16 -30.29 11.40
C GLN A 653 -9.89 -31.79 11.65
N ILE A 654 -9.00 -32.14 12.60
CA ILE A 654 -8.80 -33.55 13.01
C ILE A 654 -10.09 -34.11 13.63
N LEU A 655 -10.76 -33.31 14.46
CA LEU A 655 -12.04 -33.71 15.05
C LEU A 655 -13.12 -33.93 13.99
N TYR A 656 -13.12 -33.14 12.95
CA TYR A 656 -14.02 -33.37 11.81
C TYR A 656 -13.75 -34.69 11.10
N VAL A 657 -12.47 -35.02 10.85
CA VAL A 657 -12.13 -36.37 10.34
C VAL A 657 -12.65 -37.48 11.22
N PHE A 658 -12.53 -37.33 12.57
CA PHE A 658 -13.07 -38.32 13.49
C PHE A 658 -14.59 -38.36 13.44
N TYR A 659 -15.28 -37.22 13.37
CA TYR A 659 -16.73 -37.16 13.21
C TYR A 659 -17.19 -37.87 11.95
N MET A 660 -16.57 -37.63 10.79
CA MET A 660 -16.91 -38.31 9.55
C MET A 660 -16.65 -39.82 9.64
N ALA A 661 -15.54 -40.25 10.24
CA ALA A 661 -15.23 -41.66 10.47
C ALA A 661 -16.19 -42.34 11.45
N LEU A 662 -16.67 -41.63 12.48
CA LEU A 662 -17.68 -42.13 13.44
C LEU A 662 -19.08 -42.19 12.84
N SER A 663 -19.37 -41.40 11.80
CA SER A 663 -20.65 -41.39 11.10
C SER A 663 -20.81 -42.61 10.13
N ASN A 664 -19.72 -43.36 9.88
CA ASN A 664 -19.70 -44.49 8.96
C ASN A 664 -19.66 -45.83 9.77
N ASP A 665 -20.62 -46.72 9.54
CA ASP A 665 -20.73 -48.00 10.22
C ASP A 665 -19.48 -48.93 10.08
N ASN A 666 -18.75 -48.79 8.99
CA ASN A 666 -17.56 -49.60 8.72
C ASN A 666 -16.27 -49.16 9.44
N SER A 667 -16.23 -47.94 9.94
CA SER A 667 -15.05 -47.32 10.56
C SER A 667 -15.24 -47.02 12.06
N ILE A 668 -16.48 -46.91 12.51
CA ILE A 668 -16.81 -46.56 13.90
C ILE A 668 -16.21 -47.53 14.93
N ASP A 669 -16.35 -48.85 14.73
CA ASP A 669 -15.85 -49.86 15.66
C ASP A 669 -14.31 -49.81 15.72
N TYR A 670 -13.63 -49.57 14.62
CA TYR A 670 -12.15 -49.40 14.60
C TYR A 670 -11.71 -48.20 15.42
N LEU A 671 -12.36 -47.06 15.23
CA LEU A 671 -11.99 -45.82 15.95
C LEU A 671 -12.21 -45.96 17.45
N ILE A 672 -13.28 -46.62 17.88
CA ILE A 672 -13.61 -46.84 19.27
C ILE A 672 -12.69 -47.85 19.93
N GLU A 673 -12.40 -49.00 19.29
CA GLU A 673 -11.71 -50.14 19.91
C GLU A 673 -10.21 -50.16 19.66
N SER A 674 -9.73 -49.63 18.52
CA SER A 674 -8.34 -49.76 18.07
C SER A 674 -7.52 -48.47 18.22
N THR A 675 -8.14 -47.36 18.70
CA THR A 675 -7.47 -46.08 18.81
C THR A 675 -7.68 -45.41 20.16
N GLU A 676 -6.87 -44.42 20.49
CA GLU A 676 -7.00 -43.59 21.71
C GLU A 676 -7.98 -42.43 21.54
N ALA A 677 -8.62 -42.28 20.34
CA ALA A 677 -9.50 -41.16 20.03
C ALA A 677 -10.60 -40.89 21.07
N PRO A 678 -11.33 -41.90 21.60
CA PRO A 678 -12.37 -41.63 22.58
C PRO A 678 -11.84 -40.99 23.87
N ALA A 679 -10.61 -41.33 24.28
CA ALA A 679 -10.01 -40.76 25.48
C ALA A 679 -9.66 -39.28 25.26
N TYR A 680 -9.05 -38.93 24.10
CA TYR A 680 -8.72 -37.57 23.75
C TYR A 680 -9.97 -36.68 23.55
N LEU A 681 -11.03 -37.22 22.96
CA LEU A 681 -12.30 -36.49 22.83
C LEU A 681 -12.89 -36.11 24.20
N ILE A 682 -12.68 -36.95 25.23
CA ILE A 682 -13.08 -36.65 26.59
C ILE A 682 -12.24 -35.51 27.18
N ASP A 683 -10.92 -35.56 26.97
CA ASP A 683 -10.01 -34.55 27.49
C ASP A 683 -10.32 -33.17 26.85
N LEU A 684 -10.65 -33.14 25.55
CA LEU A 684 -11.01 -31.92 24.81
C LEU A 684 -12.39 -31.34 25.15
N LEU A 685 -13.21 -32.03 25.96
CA LEU A 685 -14.43 -31.43 26.50
C LEU A 685 -14.15 -30.22 27.41
N GLN A 686 -12.91 -30.06 27.90
CA GLN A 686 -12.48 -28.94 28.74
C GLN A 686 -11.72 -27.85 27.95
N ASP A 687 -11.66 -27.98 26.64
CA ASP A 687 -10.99 -27.00 25.78
C ASP A 687 -11.60 -25.59 25.92
N ASN A 688 -10.77 -24.56 25.74
CA ASN A 688 -11.22 -23.16 25.80
C ASN A 688 -12.13 -22.79 24.62
N ASN A 689 -11.91 -23.40 23.45
CA ASN A 689 -12.67 -23.15 22.25
C ASN A 689 -14.04 -23.84 22.29
N LYS A 690 -15.11 -23.04 22.14
CA LYS A 690 -16.50 -23.57 22.18
C LYS A 690 -16.78 -24.53 21.02
N ALA A 691 -16.27 -24.27 19.82
CA ALA A 691 -16.47 -25.11 18.63
C ALA A 691 -15.85 -26.51 18.84
N ILE A 692 -14.63 -26.58 19.37
CA ILE A 692 -13.94 -27.85 19.72
C ILE A 692 -14.81 -28.67 20.71
N ARG A 693 -15.31 -28.03 21.78
CA ARG A 693 -16.18 -28.71 22.75
C ARG A 693 -17.46 -29.25 22.13
N GLU A 694 -18.11 -28.50 21.23
CA GLU A 694 -19.35 -28.90 20.57
C GLU A 694 -19.14 -30.10 19.64
N VAL A 695 -18.09 -30.09 18.83
CA VAL A 695 -17.74 -31.23 17.96
C VAL A 695 -17.36 -32.45 18.78
N CYS A 696 -16.54 -32.29 19.84
CA CYS A 696 -16.21 -33.39 20.75
C CYS A 696 -17.46 -33.99 21.40
N ASN A 697 -18.39 -33.14 21.85
CA ASN A 697 -19.63 -33.61 22.44
C ASN A 697 -20.48 -34.43 21.45
N THR A 698 -20.54 -34.01 20.18
CA THR A 698 -21.24 -34.73 19.11
C THR A 698 -20.59 -36.08 18.86
N CYS A 699 -19.27 -36.13 18.70
CA CYS A 699 -18.51 -37.37 18.54
C CYS A 699 -18.73 -38.34 19.71
N LEU A 700 -18.68 -37.85 20.94
CA LEU A 700 -18.89 -38.63 22.15
C LEU A 700 -20.33 -39.16 22.28
N ASN A 701 -21.34 -38.45 21.80
CA ASN A 701 -22.71 -38.95 21.73
C ASN A 701 -22.80 -40.15 20.79
N ILE A 702 -22.22 -40.09 19.59
CA ILE A 702 -22.18 -41.20 18.64
C ILE A 702 -21.48 -42.43 19.27
N ILE A 703 -20.34 -42.23 19.96
CA ILE A 703 -19.60 -43.30 20.64
C ILE A 703 -20.45 -43.89 21.77
N SER A 704 -21.15 -43.06 22.53
CA SER A 704 -22.00 -43.48 23.65
C SER A 704 -23.18 -44.35 23.19
N GLU A 705 -23.75 -44.11 22.03
CA GLU A 705 -24.81 -44.91 21.44
C GLU A 705 -24.30 -46.27 20.98
N ARG A 706 -23.08 -46.34 20.47
CA ARG A 706 -22.51 -47.56 19.89
C ARG A 706 -21.85 -48.48 20.90
N ASN A 707 -21.17 -47.95 21.93
CA ASN A 707 -20.40 -48.76 22.90
C ASN A 707 -20.76 -48.48 24.34
N LYS A 708 -21.37 -49.46 25.01
CA LYS A 708 -21.88 -49.31 26.37
C LYS A 708 -20.78 -49.02 27.40
N SER A 709 -19.59 -49.57 27.23
CA SER A 709 -18.47 -49.37 28.17
C SER A 709 -17.98 -47.92 28.11
N TRP A 710 -17.90 -47.33 26.95
CA TRP A 710 -17.57 -45.92 26.79
C TRP A 710 -18.72 -45.01 27.23
N SER A 711 -19.99 -45.42 27.02
CA SER A 711 -21.16 -44.66 27.45
C SER A 711 -21.12 -44.32 28.93
N ASP A 712 -20.81 -45.28 29.75
CA ASP A 712 -20.75 -45.05 31.20
C ASP A 712 -19.61 -44.10 31.58
N ARG A 713 -18.44 -44.27 30.98
CA ARG A 713 -17.29 -43.35 31.17
C ARG A 713 -17.59 -41.93 30.71
N ILE A 714 -18.15 -41.77 29.50
CA ILE A 714 -18.52 -40.46 28.95
C ILE A 714 -19.53 -39.75 29.85
N LYS A 715 -20.54 -40.46 30.37
CA LYS A 715 -21.52 -39.87 31.27
C LYS A 715 -20.88 -39.38 32.55
N ILE A 716 -19.94 -40.14 33.14
CA ILE A 716 -19.22 -39.76 34.36
C ILE A 716 -18.39 -38.49 34.09
N GLU A 717 -17.63 -38.42 32.98
CA GLU A 717 -16.80 -37.24 32.68
C GLU A 717 -17.64 -36.01 32.30
N LYS A 718 -18.75 -36.17 31.58
CA LYS A 718 -19.70 -35.07 31.33
C LYS A 718 -20.34 -34.56 32.63
N PHE A 719 -20.64 -35.48 33.56
CA PHE A 719 -21.12 -35.10 34.89
C PHE A 719 -20.06 -34.31 35.66
N ARG A 720 -18.78 -34.77 35.64
CA ARG A 720 -17.66 -34.07 36.27
C ARG A 720 -17.47 -32.69 35.70
N GLN A 721 -17.49 -32.55 34.38
CA GLN A 721 -17.36 -31.27 33.70
C GLN A 721 -18.48 -30.29 34.09
N HIS A 722 -19.74 -30.77 34.11
CA HIS A 722 -20.89 -29.93 34.45
C HIS A 722 -20.86 -29.50 35.92
N ASN A 723 -20.27 -30.29 36.81
CA ASN A 723 -20.21 -30.03 38.23
C ASN A 723 -18.79 -29.68 38.69
N SER A 724 -17.88 -29.28 37.83
CA SER A 724 -16.46 -29.02 38.13
C SER A 724 -16.28 -28.05 39.31
N GLN A 725 -17.00 -26.93 39.29
CA GLN A 725 -16.94 -25.93 40.38
C GLN A 725 -17.38 -26.49 41.75
N TRP A 726 -18.40 -27.34 41.74
CA TRP A 726 -18.86 -27.97 42.96
C TRP A 726 -17.86 -29.02 43.45
N LEU A 727 -17.27 -29.82 42.57
CA LEU A 727 -16.26 -30.82 42.88
C LEU A 727 -14.96 -30.17 43.40
N GLU A 728 -14.49 -29.07 42.79
CA GLU A 728 -13.36 -28.32 43.30
C GLU A 728 -13.59 -27.77 44.72
N MET A 729 -14.82 -27.31 44.99
CA MET A 729 -15.20 -26.85 46.34
C MET A 729 -15.20 -27.97 47.35
N VAL A 730 -15.66 -29.18 46.99
CA VAL A 730 -15.64 -30.36 47.88
C VAL A 730 -14.21 -30.86 48.12
N ASP A 731 -13.37 -30.89 47.07
CA ASP A 731 -11.97 -31.35 47.18
C ASP A 731 -11.12 -30.35 47.99
N SER A 732 -11.36 -29.04 47.86
CA SER A 732 -10.68 -28.03 48.68
C SER A 732 -11.03 -28.13 50.16
N GLN A 733 -12.26 -28.55 50.51
CA GLN A 733 -12.68 -28.77 51.89
C GLN A 733 -12.09 -30.06 52.51
N GLN A 734 -11.68 -31.03 51.71
CA GLN A 734 -11.02 -32.26 52.20
C GLN A 734 -9.52 -32.07 52.50
N LEU A 735 -8.92 -30.99 52.06
CA LEU A 735 -7.49 -30.67 52.23
C LEU A 735 -7.16 -29.78 53.43
N GLU A 736 -8.15 -29.22 54.12
CA GLU A 736 -7.90 -28.53 55.38
C GLU A 736 -7.78 -29.53 56.54
N PRO A 737 -6.64 -29.57 57.25
CA PRO A 737 -6.55 -30.36 58.50
C PRO A 737 -7.53 -29.75 59.49
N GLU A 738 -8.33 -30.63 60.12
CA GLU A 738 -9.18 -30.30 61.24
C GLU A 738 -8.38 -29.57 62.35
N GLU A 739 -8.35 -28.21 62.26
CA GLU A 739 -8.10 -27.46 63.49
C GLU A 739 -9.41 -27.49 64.25
N GLU A 740 -9.41 -28.30 65.33
CA GLU A 740 -10.42 -28.30 66.38
C GLU A 740 -10.50 -26.94 67.02
N ASP A 741 -11.45 -26.08 66.55
CA ASP A 741 -11.99 -25.01 67.38
C ASP A 741 -13.37 -24.55 66.88
N ASP A 742 -14.33 -24.71 67.81
CA ASP A 742 -15.65 -24.06 67.91
C ASP A 742 -16.70 -24.19 66.81
N ASP A 743 -17.68 -24.98 67.10
CA ASP A 743 -19.12 -25.04 66.81
C ASP A 743 -19.82 -24.00 65.96
N GLU A 744 -19.25 -23.54 64.85
CA GLU A 744 -20.03 -22.88 63.84
C GLU A 744 -20.18 -23.78 62.60
N LEU A 745 -21.36 -24.35 62.44
CA LEU A 745 -21.77 -25.06 61.21
C LEU A 745 -21.50 -24.21 59.99
N PRO A 746 -20.89 -24.79 58.91
CA PRO A 746 -20.66 -24.05 57.63
C PRO A 746 -21.94 -23.35 57.19
N PRO A 747 -21.86 -22.12 56.62
CA PRO A 747 -23.04 -21.31 56.30
C PRO A 747 -24.14 -22.00 55.50
N TYR A 748 -23.77 -23.00 54.67
CA TYR A 748 -24.72 -23.79 53.84
C TYR A 748 -25.45 -24.92 54.61
N LEU A 749 -25.04 -25.23 55.84
CA LEU A 749 -25.74 -26.17 56.74
C LEU A 749 -26.53 -25.48 57.86
N ASN A 750 -26.52 -24.11 57.84
CA ASN A 750 -27.27 -23.32 58.73
C ASN A 750 -28.78 -23.43 58.43
N THR A 751 -29.57 -23.90 59.41
CA THR A 751 -31.02 -24.13 59.30
C THR A 751 -31.80 -22.86 58.89
N GLU A 752 -31.25 -21.68 59.06
CA GLU A 752 -31.83 -20.42 58.58
C GLU A 752 -31.73 -20.27 57.04
N TYR A 753 -30.65 -20.74 56.40
CA TYR A 753 -30.51 -20.78 54.95
C TYR A 753 -31.40 -21.83 54.28
N LEU A 754 -31.60 -22.98 54.93
CA LEU A 754 -32.50 -24.02 54.44
C LEU A 754 -33.98 -23.63 54.52
N SER A 755 -34.32 -22.66 55.37
CA SER A 755 -35.69 -22.15 55.49
C SER A 755 -36.04 -21.06 54.47
N THR A 756 -35.03 -20.48 53.80
CA THR A 756 -35.19 -19.44 52.74
C THR A 756 -34.96 -19.97 51.34
N ALA A 757 -34.39 -21.17 51.19
CA ALA A 757 -34.32 -21.84 49.92
C ALA A 757 -35.73 -22.32 49.56
N VAL A 758 -36.42 -21.62 48.67
CA VAL A 758 -37.66 -22.11 48.05
C VAL A 758 -37.25 -23.30 47.18
N VAL A 759 -37.33 -24.49 47.75
CA VAL A 759 -37.32 -25.73 46.98
C VAL A 759 -38.61 -25.75 46.21
N PRO A 760 -38.59 -25.71 44.85
CA PRO A 760 -39.82 -25.87 44.11
C PRO A 760 -40.44 -27.20 44.52
N PRO A 761 -41.77 -27.25 44.72
CA PRO A 761 -42.43 -28.46 45.14
C PRO A 761 -42.19 -29.53 44.07
N LEU A 762 -41.89 -30.75 44.55
CA LEU A 762 -41.66 -31.97 43.74
C LEU A 762 -42.82 -32.33 42.80
N SER A 763 -43.96 -31.61 42.91
CA SER A 763 -45.14 -31.76 42.02
C SER A 763 -44.88 -31.23 40.56
N ASP A 764 -43.87 -30.38 40.33
CA ASP A 764 -43.62 -29.85 39.00
C ASP A 764 -42.63 -30.69 38.15
N MET A 765 -42.13 -31.78 38.71
CA MET A 765 -41.29 -32.74 38.00
C MET A 765 -42.07 -33.86 37.28
N ASN A 766 -43.42 -33.91 37.44
CA ASN A 766 -44.25 -34.95 36.81
C ASN A 766 -44.94 -34.53 35.49
N ASP A 767 -44.67 -33.31 35.01
CA ASP A 767 -45.18 -32.84 33.70
C ASP A 767 -44.19 -33.05 32.56
N LEU A 768 -43.34 -34.07 32.65
CA LEU A 768 -42.75 -34.62 31.46
C LEU A 768 -43.81 -35.52 30.80
N ASN A 769 -44.40 -35.06 29.67
CA ASN A 769 -45.33 -35.86 28.89
C ASN A 769 -44.73 -37.23 28.64
N GLU A 770 -45.62 -38.27 28.76
CA GLU A 770 -45.27 -39.67 28.46
C GLU A 770 -44.89 -39.93 27.00
N ASN A 771 -44.82 -38.94 26.14
CA ASN A 771 -44.31 -39.03 24.79
C ASN A 771 -43.07 -38.18 24.69
N GLY A 772 -41.93 -38.82 24.95
CA GLY A 772 -40.59 -38.20 24.98
C GLY A 772 -40.09 -37.63 23.63
N GLU A 773 -40.86 -36.74 23.04
CA GLU A 773 -40.42 -35.91 21.89
C GLU A 773 -40.22 -34.50 22.44
N PRO A 774 -39.01 -33.90 22.30
CA PRO A 774 -38.82 -32.49 22.55
C PRO A 774 -39.53 -31.68 21.48
N ASP A 775 -40.23 -30.62 21.88
CA ASP A 775 -40.86 -29.65 20.97
C ASP A 775 -39.81 -29.13 19.94
N GLU A 776 -40.07 -29.40 18.68
CA GLU A 776 -39.27 -29.02 17.50
C GLU A 776 -39.40 -27.52 17.12
N GLU A 777 -39.69 -26.62 18.04
CA GLU A 777 -39.73 -25.19 17.71
C GLU A 777 -38.72 -24.38 18.56
N ASN A 778 -37.49 -24.21 18.05
CA ASN A 778 -36.45 -23.22 18.37
C ASN A 778 -35.04 -23.78 18.60
N ILE A 779 -34.56 -24.64 17.75
CA ILE A 779 -33.12 -24.81 17.55
C ILE A 779 -32.81 -24.23 16.17
N PRO A 780 -31.98 -23.20 16.03
CA PRO A 780 -31.51 -22.83 14.71
C PRO A 780 -30.69 -24.01 14.18
N GLU A 781 -31.15 -24.63 13.10
CA GLU A 781 -30.39 -25.58 12.29
C GLU A 781 -29.14 -24.90 11.73
N LYS A 782 -28.10 -24.78 12.54
CA LYS A 782 -26.75 -24.64 12.05
C LYS A 782 -26.08 -25.99 12.21
N GLY A 783 -25.95 -26.73 11.13
CA GLY A 783 -25.23 -27.99 11.12
C GLY A 783 -23.76 -27.78 11.49
N ILE A 784 -23.10 -28.85 11.88
CA ILE A 784 -21.66 -28.86 12.17
C ILE A 784 -20.85 -28.34 10.98
N ASP A 785 -21.33 -28.55 9.77
CA ASP A 785 -20.74 -28.05 8.52
C ASP A 785 -20.63 -26.53 8.47
N ASP A 786 -21.53 -25.75 9.12
CA ASP A 786 -21.44 -24.29 9.22
C ASP A 786 -20.26 -23.79 10.07
N TYR A 787 -19.72 -24.60 10.97
CA TYR A 787 -18.54 -24.24 11.77
C TYR A 787 -17.24 -24.42 11.02
N PHE A 788 -17.19 -25.31 10.03
CA PHE A 788 -15.99 -25.57 9.23
C PHE A 788 -15.90 -24.62 8.02
N ASP A 789 -17.01 -24.06 7.54
CA ASP A 789 -17.04 -23.04 6.49
C ASP A 789 -16.59 -21.63 7.00
N GLN A 790 -16.60 -21.39 8.33
CA GLN A 790 -16.17 -20.10 8.93
C GLN A 790 -14.66 -20.05 9.25
N ALA A 791 -13.95 -21.16 9.23
CA ALA A 791 -12.51 -21.21 9.49
C ALA A 791 -11.65 -20.65 8.32
N GLU A 792 -12.24 -20.47 7.13
CA GLU A 792 -11.53 -19.93 5.94
C GLU A 792 -11.31 -18.42 5.93
N LEU A 793 -11.85 -17.68 6.90
CA LEU A 793 -11.77 -16.19 6.93
C LEU A 793 -10.47 -15.62 7.53
N ILE A 794 -9.48 -16.43 7.91
CA ILE A 794 -8.26 -15.94 8.59
C ILE A 794 -6.98 -16.01 7.73
N GLN A 795 -7.05 -16.29 6.42
CA GLN A 795 -5.85 -16.39 5.56
C GLN A 795 -5.33 -15.06 4.97
N ASP A 796 -5.68 -13.90 5.51
CA ASP A 796 -5.31 -12.60 4.91
C ASP A 796 -4.03 -11.94 5.48
N PHE A 797 -3.06 -12.66 6.06
CA PHE A 797 -1.92 -11.98 6.71
C PHE A 797 -0.53 -12.20 6.12
N GLU A 798 -0.32 -12.78 4.96
CA GLU A 798 1.06 -12.93 4.41
C GLU A 798 1.22 -12.64 2.91
N ILE A 799 0.80 -11.47 2.41
CA ILE A 799 1.30 -10.91 1.13
C ILE A 799 1.86 -9.50 1.33
N GLU A 800 2.71 -9.28 2.34
CA GLU A 800 3.50 -8.05 2.48
C GLU A 800 4.97 -8.18 2.01
N SER A 801 5.37 -9.28 1.39
CA SER A 801 6.77 -9.48 0.95
C SER A 801 6.93 -9.88 -0.51
N MET A 802 6.22 -9.23 -1.43
CA MET A 802 6.59 -9.23 -2.85
C MET A 802 6.50 -7.83 -3.49
#